data_0e6c321dc9b16072b5cf220e9154b926
#
_entry.id   0e6c321dc9b16072b5cf220e9154b926
#
_cell.length_a   1.000
_cell.length_b   1.000
_cell.length_c   1.000
_cell.angle_alpha   90.00
_cell.angle_beta   90.00
_cell.angle_gamma   90.00
#
_symmetry.space_group_name_H-M   'P 1'
#
loop_
_entity.id
_entity.type
_entity.pdbx_description
1 polymer ?
#
loop_
_entity_poly.entity_id
_entity_poly.type
_entity_poly.pdbx_seq_one_letter_code
_entity_poly.pdbx_strand_id
1 'polypeptide(L)'
;MKFTVADLLDQLSTEHPSESDQLAKILKLSNKTDKAALELAVSSLIKIGVIEQTSEGGLTRPQESDLIDARLRCSSKGFCFAIRDDGGEDVYIRDHQLNHAWNGDRVLVRVTREGGRRRSPEGGVQCILERATQSLLAQVEQQSEQLLASPLDDRVLAGIELPAEDAKHLPGDEVSSVVEVRIDRYPVAQHAAAGHVVRSLPLNGGPAADRDLLLTKAGLQDRPAAPRSSGKTPTAKGRVDLTDQPSLLLKGWSQEDAPGLPAVHVEPKDGGCRLWVHVPSVGERIGIGNSLDACLRDRGEALCLGEVWQPLLTPSLNKVTSFSAGSEADAISVRIDLAANGEATDWEFMLSSVRPVADVSADQLTALAERKPKARSIPAALKPIKDQLGQLETLRFCSTLLLEHERSSGVVQLDLCPPQLEALGDLRSADPSGLRHRWVDAFNPVDPHAFLQPLLRAADRAWTAQRLDLQLPGITIEADEPDGSVLTDVAKTAIALDLPLELDDDGCPSASELIQVFKDSSQRRVLEQQLSHALPPLNLVASTEATSAAADSDGEDAAPIRPNTSLTPWTCATQHYAHLVNQQVIVALLTDAKDRPTVRHKTRLKLGVKGVGADLTWPLFTASQDEKLNGLVNERTVQRLNTRRRQVLELEKDLLSMIQARSAQPLIGEQVEGRISGVQSYGFFVEVGESRVEGLVHVSSLNDDWYEYRSRQNRLVGRKNRQTYQLGDSVQVRVINVDVLRNQIDLEVISQASDASSEPESSEPLPVALSER
;
A
#
# COMPACT_ATOMS: atom_id res chain seq x y z
N MET A 1 -25.54 -5.16 -18.12
CA MET A 1 -26.43 -4.36 -17.23
C MET A 1 -25.72 -3.06 -16.90
N LYS A 2 -26.44 -1.96 -16.73
CA LYS A 2 -25.85 -0.65 -16.33
C LYS A 2 -25.74 -0.46 -14.81
N PHE A 3 -26.11 -1.46 -14.05
CA PHE A 3 -26.05 -1.46 -12.59
C PHE A 3 -25.59 -2.84 -12.08
N THR A 4 -25.02 -2.88 -10.91
CA THR A 4 -24.69 -4.10 -10.17
C THR A 4 -25.80 -4.40 -9.15
N VAL A 5 -25.79 -5.61 -8.59
CA VAL A 5 -26.69 -5.93 -7.47
C VAL A 5 -26.34 -5.08 -6.25
N ALA A 6 -25.05 -4.76 -6.06
CA ALA A 6 -24.61 -3.84 -5.02
C ALA A 6 -25.23 -2.46 -5.17
N ASP A 7 -25.20 -1.87 -6.39
CA ASP A 7 -25.83 -0.58 -6.66
C ASP A 7 -27.33 -0.56 -6.35
N LEU A 8 -28.02 -1.67 -6.63
CA LEU A 8 -29.44 -1.81 -6.32
C LEU A 8 -29.69 -1.86 -4.80
N LEU A 9 -28.94 -2.69 -4.09
CA LEU A 9 -29.09 -2.86 -2.65
C LEU A 9 -28.70 -1.59 -1.87
N ASP A 10 -27.74 -0.82 -2.36
CA ASP A 10 -27.33 0.44 -1.77
C ASP A 10 -28.42 1.53 -1.81
N GLN A 11 -29.43 1.38 -2.67
CA GLN A 11 -30.56 2.31 -2.77
C GLN A 11 -31.78 1.87 -1.92
N LEU A 12 -31.67 0.72 -1.26
CA LEU A 12 -32.75 0.18 -0.42
C LEU A 12 -32.43 0.41 1.06
N SER A 13 -33.39 0.98 1.76
CA SER A 13 -33.38 1.16 3.22
C SER A 13 -34.05 -0.03 3.91
N THR A 14 -33.72 -0.22 5.19
CA THR A 14 -34.44 -1.14 6.10
C THR A 14 -35.73 -0.52 6.64
N GLU A 15 -35.84 0.83 6.68
CA GLU A 15 -36.96 1.54 7.30
C GLU A 15 -37.92 2.15 6.28
N HIS A 16 -37.43 2.59 5.13
CA HIS A 16 -38.21 3.31 4.14
C HIS A 16 -38.35 2.48 2.84
N PRO A 17 -39.59 2.03 2.49
CA PRO A 17 -39.83 1.29 1.25
C PRO A 17 -39.58 2.17 0.02
N SER A 18 -38.93 1.60 -1.00
CA SER A 18 -38.68 2.23 -2.29
C SER A 18 -39.50 1.56 -3.39
N GLU A 19 -40.08 2.34 -4.29
CA GLU A 19 -40.80 1.81 -5.46
C GLU A 19 -39.81 1.45 -6.58
N SER A 20 -40.12 0.42 -7.37
CA SER A 20 -39.30 -0.03 -8.49
C SER A 20 -39.05 1.05 -9.53
N ASP A 21 -40.03 1.92 -9.79
CA ASP A 21 -39.91 3.07 -10.70
C ASP A 21 -38.96 4.16 -10.15
N GLN A 22 -38.92 4.37 -8.83
CA GLN A 22 -37.96 5.26 -8.19
C GLN A 22 -36.55 4.73 -8.32
N LEU A 23 -36.32 3.44 -8.06
CA LEU A 23 -35.05 2.78 -8.25
C LEU A 23 -34.55 2.87 -9.68
N ALA A 24 -35.42 2.66 -10.66
CA ALA A 24 -35.09 2.81 -12.08
C ALA A 24 -34.61 4.23 -12.43
N LYS A 25 -35.22 5.27 -11.80
CA LYS A 25 -34.81 6.68 -11.98
C LYS A 25 -33.45 6.96 -11.32
N ILE A 26 -33.23 6.52 -10.10
CA ILE A 26 -31.99 6.67 -9.35
C ILE A 26 -30.83 5.99 -10.09
N LEU A 27 -31.03 4.77 -10.55
CA LEU A 27 -30.06 3.99 -11.34
C LEU A 27 -29.96 4.47 -12.81
N LYS A 28 -30.68 5.53 -13.21
CA LYS A 28 -30.65 6.14 -14.56
C LYS A 28 -30.97 5.14 -15.68
N LEU A 29 -31.90 4.21 -15.45
CA LEU A 29 -32.29 3.18 -16.40
C LEU A 29 -33.38 3.74 -17.34
N SER A 30 -33.01 4.05 -18.57
CA SER A 30 -33.89 4.70 -19.54
C SER A 30 -34.50 3.73 -20.56
N ASN A 31 -33.86 2.60 -20.86
CA ASN A 31 -34.30 1.66 -21.87
C ASN A 31 -35.11 0.50 -21.29
N LYS A 32 -35.94 -0.14 -22.16
CA LYS A 32 -36.82 -1.23 -21.77
C LYS A 32 -36.06 -2.49 -21.29
N THR A 33 -34.89 -2.72 -21.87
CA THR A 33 -34.05 -3.88 -21.54
C THR A 33 -33.45 -3.76 -20.13
N ASP A 34 -32.96 -2.56 -19.77
CA ASP A 34 -32.38 -2.33 -18.44
C ASP A 34 -33.47 -2.38 -17.34
N LYS A 35 -34.70 -1.90 -17.64
CA LYS A 35 -35.83 -2.02 -16.71
C LYS A 35 -36.26 -3.48 -16.49
N ALA A 36 -36.32 -4.26 -17.55
CA ALA A 36 -36.64 -5.69 -17.46
C ALA A 36 -35.54 -6.44 -16.65
N ALA A 37 -34.27 -6.04 -16.79
CA ALA A 37 -33.21 -6.59 -16.01
C ALA A 37 -33.32 -6.21 -14.50
N LEU A 38 -33.79 -5.01 -14.18
CA LEU A 38 -34.07 -4.57 -12.81
C LEU A 38 -35.20 -5.42 -12.19
N GLU A 39 -36.31 -5.61 -12.91
CA GLU A 39 -37.44 -6.43 -12.46
C GLU A 39 -37.01 -7.89 -12.19
N LEU A 40 -36.18 -8.46 -13.08
CA LEU A 40 -35.63 -9.79 -12.92
C LEU A 40 -34.69 -9.87 -11.67
N ALA A 41 -33.82 -8.88 -11.48
CA ALA A 41 -32.94 -8.80 -10.32
C ALA A 41 -33.75 -8.73 -9.03
N VAL A 42 -34.71 -7.82 -8.94
CA VAL A 42 -35.60 -7.65 -7.77
C VAL A 42 -36.35 -8.96 -7.46
N SER A 43 -36.97 -9.58 -8.47
CA SER A 43 -37.69 -10.83 -8.25
C SER A 43 -36.81 -11.97 -7.78
N SER A 44 -35.58 -12.03 -8.24
CA SER A 44 -34.57 -13.01 -7.81
C SER A 44 -34.10 -12.76 -6.38
N LEU A 45 -33.83 -11.51 -6.02
CA LEU A 45 -33.39 -11.10 -4.69
C LEU A 45 -34.50 -11.33 -3.63
N ILE A 46 -35.75 -11.12 -3.97
CA ILE A 46 -36.89 -11.49 -3.11
C ILE A 46 -36.91 -12.99 -2.84
N LYS A 47 -36.71 -13.83 -3.87
CA LYS A 47 -36.72 -15.30 -3.73
C LYS A 47 -35.62 -15.82 -2.79
N ILE A 48 -34.47 -15.19 -2.74
CA ILE A 48 -33.35 -15.59 -1.86
C ILE A 48 -33.39 -14.87 -0.51
N GLY A 49 -34.38 -13.98 -0.27
CA GLY A 49 -34.57 -13.30 1.02
C GLY A 49 -33.63 -12.11 1.27
N VAL A 50 -33.04 -11.53 0.20
CA VAL A 50 -32.19 -10.34 0.26
C VAL A 50 -32.99 -9.04 0.26
N ILE A 51 -34.16 -9.07 -0.36
CA ILE A 51 -35.14 -7.96 -0.43
C ILE A 51 -36.49 -8.49 0.03
N GLU A 52 -37.21 -7.67 0.78
CA GLU A 52 -38.61 -7.91 1.15
C GLU A 52 -39.53 -6.96 0.40
N GLN A 53 -40.72 -7.46 0.02
CA GLN A 53 -41.75 -6.65 -0.58
C GLN A 53 -42.87 -6.41 0.42
N THR A 54 -43.17 -5.15 0.67
CA THR A 54 -44.27 -4.72 1.57
C THR A 54 -45.64 -5.02 0.93
N SER A 55 -46.72 -5.03 1.74
CA SER A 55 -48.09 -5.23 1.27
C SER A 55 -48.54 -4.16 0.24
N GLU A 56 -47.90 -3.02 0.19
CA GLU A 56 -48.14 -1.91 -0.73
C GLU A 56 -47.26 -1.97 -1.99
N GLY A 57 -46.42 -3.01 -2.14
CA GLY A 57 -45.54 -3.18 -3.28
C GLY A 57 -44.16 -2.49 -3.16
N GLY A 58 -43.90 -1.80 -2.07
CA GLY A 58 -42.58 -1.20 -1.80
C GLY A 58 -41.50 -2.25 -1.50
N LEU A 59 -40.26 -1.94 -1.79
CA LEU A 59 -39.10 -2.80 -1.60
C LEU A 59 -38.23 -2.31 -0.45
N THR A 60 -37.88 -3.19 0.47
CA THR A 60 -37.01 -2.91 1.63
C THR A 60 -35.94 -3.97 1.81
N ARG A 61 -34.89 -3.65 2.55
CA ARG A 61 -33.98 -4.66 3.10
C ARG A 61 -34.59 -5.26 4.36
N PRO A 62 -34.45 -6.58 4.61
CA PRO A 62 -34.86 -7.16 5.88
C PRO A 62 -34.07 -6.54 7.05
N GLN A 63 -34.71 -6.35 8.20
CA GLN A 63 -34.05 -5.80 9.39
C GLN A 63 -33.04 -6.78 9.99
N GLU A 64 -33.32 -8.07 9.92
CA GLU A 64 -32.42 -9.16 10.30
C GLU A 64 -32.11 -10.01 9.08
N SER A 65 -30.83 -10.20 8.77
CA SER A 65 -30.37 -11.05 7.68
C SER A 65 -29.31 -12.02 8.19
N ASP A 66 -29.47 -13.29 7.83
CA ASP A 66 -28.44 -14.33 8.04
C ASP A 66 -27.37 -14.33 6.94
N LEU A 67 -27.40 -13.34 6.04
CA LEU A 67 -26.48 -13.16 4.94
C LEU A 67 -25.40 -12.14 5.30
N ILE A 68 -24.16 -12.54 5.07
CA ILE A 68 -22.95 -11.76 5.36
C ILE A 68 -22.44 -11.18 4.05
N ASP A 69 -22.21 -9.87 4.01
CA ASP A 69 -21.52 -9.19 2.92
C ASP A 69 -20.00 -9.41 3.08
N ALA A 70 -19.37 -9.94 2.06
CA ALA A 70 -17.97 -10.30 2.11
C ALA A 70 -17.32 -10.24 0.73
N ARG A 71 -16.00 -10.20 0.72
CA ARG A 71 -15.17 -10.28 -0.49
C ARG A 71 -14.44 -11.62 -0.54
N LEU A 72 -14.47 -12.28 -1.70
CA LEU A 72 -13.81 -13.57 -1.87
C LEU A 72 -12.31 -13.43 -2.05
N ARG A 73 -11.55 -14.20 -1.29
CA ARG A 73 -10.12 -14.46 -1.47
C ARG A 73 -9.92 -15.95 -1.73
N CYS A 74 -9.68 -16.29 -2.99
CA CYS A 74 -9.57 -17.67 -3.44
C CYS A 74 -8.12 -18.17 -3.47
N SER A 75 -7.97 -19.47 -3.32
CA SER A 75 -6.70 -20.19 -3.47
C SER A 75 -6.66 -20.89 -4.84
N SER A 76 -5.47 -21.07 -5.39
CA SER A 76 -5.22 -21.92 -6.56
C SER A 76 -5.66 -23.38 -6.37
N LYS A 77 -5.90 -23.80 -5.12
CA LYS A 77 -6.39 -25.15 -4.78
C LYS A 77 -7.93 -25.31 -4.82
N GLY A 78 -8.66 -24.25 -5.23
CA GLY A 78 -10.12 -24.30 -5.42
C GLY A 78 -10.97 -24.01 -4.17
N PHE A 79 -10.38 -23.61 -3.04
CA PHE A 79 -11.15 -23.11 -1.90
C PHE A 79 -10.99 -21.60 -1.73
N CYS A 80 -11.97 -20.95 -1.13
CA CYS A 80 -11.96 -19.52 -0.88
C CYS A 80 -12.28 -19.20 0.58
N PHE A 81 -11.88 -18.01 1.00
CA PHE A 81 -12.37 -17.36 2.21
C PHE A 81 -13.23 -16.15 1.82
N ALA A 82 -14.37 -16.02 2.42
CA ALA A 82 -15.17 -14.81 2.35
C ALA A 82 -14.71 -13.89 3.49
N ILE A 83 -13.94 -12.88 3.11
CA ILE A 83 -13.37 -11.87 4.02
C ILE A 83 -14.47 -10.88 4.37
N ARG A 84 -14.76 -10.72 5.63
CA ARG A 84 -15.83 -9.88 6.14
C ARG A 84 -15.35 -8.46 6.36
N ASP A 85 -16.18 -7.49 5.98
CA ASP A 85 -15.91 -6.06 6.22
C ASP A 85 -16.40 -5.60 7.61
N ASP A 86 -17.17 -6.44 8.34
CA ASP A 86 -17.76 -6.14 9.65
C ASP A 86 -16.91 -6.60 10.85
N GLY A 87 -15.69 -7.10 10.61
CA GLY A 87 -14.74 -7.55 11.63
C GLY A 87 -15.06 -8.91 12.25
N GLY A 88 -16.04 -9.65 11.74
CA GLY A 88 -16.30 -11.04 12.14
C GLY A 88 -15.29 -12.04 11.56
N GLU A 89 -15.32 -13.30 12.03
CA GLU A 89 -14.47 -14.35 11.50
C GLU A 89 -14.72 -14.62 10.01
N ASP A 90 -13.66 -14.75 9.21
CA ASP A 90 -13.72 -15.09 7.78
C ASP A 90 -14.36 -16.44 7.57
N VAL A 91 -15.27 -16.54 6.58
CA VAL A 91 -16.03 -17.73 6.30
C VAL A 91 -15.33 -18.57 5.23
N TYR A 92 -15.02 -19.82 5.53
CA TYR A 92 -14.46 -20.78 4.60
C TYR A 92 -15.51 -21.24 3.58
N ILE A 93 -15.21 -21.13 2.28
CA ILE A 93 -16.10 -21.50 1.17
C ILE A 93 -15.43 -22.61 0.36
N ARG A 94 -16.12 -23.74 0.22
CA ARG A 94 -15.66 -24.84 -0.63
C ARG A 94 -15.97 -24.56 -2.10
N ASP A 95 -15.21 -25.16 -3.00
CA ASP A 95 -15.36 -25.01 -4.44
C ASP A 95 -16.82 -25.14 -4.92
N HIS A 96 -17.52 -26.22 -4.56
CA HIS A 96 -18.91 -26.46 -4.93
C HIS A 96 -19.94 -25.49 -4.31
N GLN A 97 -19.52 -24.65 -3.35
CA GLN A 97 -20.34 -23.63 -2.68
C GLN A 97 -20.03 -22.20 -3.17
N LEU A 98 -19.11 -22.04 -4.13
CA LEU A 98 -18.76 -20.74 -4.71
C LEU A 98 -19.86 -20.16 -5.61
N ASN A 99 -20.80 -20.95 -6.07
CA ASN A 99 -21.89 -20.51 -6.95
C ASN A 99 -21.41 -19.65 -8.14
N HIS A 100 -20.32 -20.10 -8.80
CA HIS A 100 -19.67 -19.41 -9.93
C HIS A 100 -19.03 -18.04 -9.60
N ALA A 101 -18.85 -17.72 -8.33
CA ALA A 101 -18.11 -16.53 -7.93
C ALA A 101 -16.60 -16.75 -8.11
N TRP A 102 -15.88 -15.67 -8.43
CA TRP A 102 -14.45 -15.67 -8.66
C TRP A 102 -13.70 -14.92 -7.56
N ASN A 103 -12.39 -15.04 -7.58
CA ASN A 103 -11.52 -14.30 -6.67
C ASN A 103 -11.78 -12.78 -6.76
N GLY A 104 -11.91 -12.12 -5.63
CA GLY A 104 -12.17 -10.69 -5.54
C GLY A 104 -13.64 -10.27 -5.64
N ASP A 105 -14.56 -11.16 -6.06
CA ASP A 105 -15.98 -10.84 -6.14
C ASP A 105 -16.56 -10.47 -4.77
N ARG A 106 -17.40 -9.44 -4.74
CA ARG A 106 -18.21 -9.10 -3.57
C ARG A 106 -19.47 -9.95 -3.57
N VAL A 107 -19.73 -10.63 -2.49
CA VAL A 107 -20.75 -11.68 -2.41
C VAL A 107 -21.56 -11.59 -1.12
N LEU A 108 -22.78 -12.12 -1.16
CA LEU A 108 -23.53 -12.45 0.05
C LEU A 108 -23.34 -13.94 0.36
N VAL A 109 -22.91 -14.21 1.57
CA VAL A 109 -22.60 -15.56 2.06
C VAL A 109 -23.54 -15.93 3.20
N ARG A 110 -24.06 -17.17 3.18
CA ARG A 110 -24.79 -17.75 4.30
C ARG A 110 -23.89 -18.74 5.02
N VAL A 111 -23.74 -18.57 6.33
CA VAL A 111 -23.04 -19.54 7.17
C VAL A 111 -23.88 -20.80 7.28
N THR A 112 -23.31 -21.93 6.88
CA THR A 112 -23.95 -23.25 6.96
C THR A 112 -23.50 -24.05 8.17
N ARG A 113 -22.34 -23.68 8.72
CA ARG A 113 -21.78 -24.29 9.91
C ARG A 113 -20.95 -23.26 10.69
N GLU A 114 -21.28 -23.10 11.95
CA GLU A 114 -20.55 -22.22 12.85
C GLU A 114 -19.10 -22.67 13.04
N GLY A 115 -18.23 -21.70 13.25
CA GLY A 115 -16.81 -21.90 13.58
C GLY A 115 -16.61 -22.51 14.97
N GLY A 116 -15.39 -22.89 15.27
CA GLY A 116 -15.00 -23.41 16.58
C GLY A 116 -13.54 -23.12 16.86
N ARG A 117 -13.06 -23.39 18.07
CA ARG A 117 -11.72 -23.06 18.57
C ARG A 117 -10.52 -23.30 17.61
N ARG A 118 -10.68 -24.09 16.55
CA ARG A 118 -9.63 -24.44 15.57
C ARG A 118 -10.15 -24.49 14.13
N ARG A 119 -11.33 -24.00 13.83
CA ARG A 119 -11.93 -24.05 12.50
C ARG A 119 -12.74 -22.78 12.25
N SER A 120 -12.47 -22.13 11.13
CA SER A 120 -13.29 -21.04 10.63
C SER A 120 -14.73 -21.54 10.35
N PRO A 121 -15.74 -20.66 10.44
CA PRO A 121 -17.09 -20.98 10.01
C PRO A 121 -17.09 -21.41 8.53
N GLU A 122 -17.97 -22.34 8.15
CA GLU A 122 -18.16 -22.77 6.77
C GLU A 122 -19.44 -22.17 6.21
N GLY A 123 -19.42 -21.74 4.95
CA GLY A 123 -20.57 -21.11 4.29
C GLY A 123 -20.64 -21.34 2.79
N GLY A 124 -21.64 -20.75 2.17
CA GLY A 124 -21.84 -20.80 0.72
C GLY A 124 -22.33 -19.48 0.15
N VAL A 125 -21.85 -19.13 -1.04
CA VAL A 125 -22.25 -17.93 -1.78
C VAL A 125 -23.70 -18.04 -2.22
N GLN A 126 -24.53 -17.10 -1.81
CA GLN A 126 -25.94 -17.01 -2.18
C GLN A 126 -26.17 -16.06 -3.35
N CYS A 127 -25.43 -14.96 -3.39
CA CYS A 127 -25.55 -13.95 -4.42
C CYS A 127 -24.19 -13.29 -4.67
N ILE A 128 -23.91 -12.97 -5.91
CA ILE A 128 -22.76 -12.15 -6.33
C ILE A 128 -23.26 -10.72 -6.46
N LEU A 129 -22.75 -9.83 -5.61
CA LEU A 129 -23.13 -8.43 -5.57
C LEU A 129 -22.44 -7.63 -6.66
N GLU A 130 -21.13 -7.89 -6.84
CA GLU A 130 -20.27 -7.19 -7.78
C GLU A 130 -19.17 -8.11 -8.28
N ARG A 131 -18.92 -8.11 -9.59
CA ARG A 131 -17.82 -8.82 -10.22
C ARG A 131 -16.54 -7.98 -10.15
N ALA A 132 -15.48 -8.55 -9.59
CA ALA A 132 -14.18 -7.88 -9.51
C ALA A 132 -13.44 -7.90 -10.86
N THR A 133 -13.54 -9.01 -11.61
CA THR A 133 -12.76 -9.27 -12.81
C THR A 133 -13.62 -9.06 -14.06
N GLN A 134 -13.41 -7.96 -14.78
CA GLN A 134 -14.08 -7.69 -16.07
C GLN A 134 -13.22 -8.09 -17.27
N SER A 135 -11.91 -7.99 -17.14
CA SER A 135 -10.91 -8.53 -18.08
C SER A 135 -9.80 -9.21 -17.30
N LEU A 136 -9.09 -10.11 -17.94
CA LEU A 136 -7.96 -10.81 -17.33
C LEU A 136 -6.89 -11.14 -18.37
N LEU A 137 -5.69 -11.44 -17.88
CA LEU A 137 -4.59 -11.92 -18.69
C LEU A 137 -4.67 -13.45 -18.84
N ALA A 138 -4.48 -13.92 -20.05
CA ALA A 138 -4.55 -15.34 -20.39
C ALA A 138 -3.57 -15.73 -21.50
N GLN A 139 -3.33 -17.02 -21.63
CA GLN A 139 -2.73 -17.64 -22.80
C GLN A 139 -3.79 -18.30 -23.63
N VAL A 140 -3.71 -18.18 -24.96
CA VAL A 140 -4.69 -18.80 -25.87
C VAL A 140 -4.20 -20.20 -26.21
N GLU A 141 -5.10 -21.19 -26.02
CA GLU A 141 -4.83 -22.60 -26.28
C GLU A 141 -5.92 -23.20 -27.15
N GLN A 142 -5.53 -24.15 -28.02
CA GLN A 142 -6.48 -24.94 -28.79
C GLN A 142 -6.68 -26.28 -28.09
N GLN A 143 -7.87 -26.52 -27.55
CA GLN A 143 -8.25 -27.79 -26.96
C GLN A 143 -9.31 -28.47 -27.83
N SER A 144 -8.90 -29.53 -28.54
CA SER A 144 -9.76 -30.21 -29.53
C SER A 144 -10.28 -29.23 -30.62
N GLU A 145 -11.58 -28.98 -30.68
CA GLU A 145 -12.20 -28.03 -31.61
C GLU A 145 -12.52 -26.67 -30.98
N GLN A 146 -12.30 -26.51 -29.67
CA GLN A 146 -12.60 -25.27 -28.95
C GLN A 146 -11.33 -24.43 -28.71
N LEU A 147 -11.48 -23.13 -28.88
CA LEU A 147 -10.46 -22.17 -28.54
C LEU A 147 -10.70 -21.67 -27.11
N LEU A 148 -9.71 -21.81 -26.24
CA LEU A 148 -9.79 -21.44 -24.84
C LEU A 148 -8.71 -20.42 -24.47
N ALA A 149 -9.08 -19.51 -23.60
CA ALA A 149 -8.11 -18.69 -22.88
C ALA A 149 -7.89 -19.28 -21.49
N SER A 150 -6.65 -19.67 -21.19
CA SER A 150 -6.21 -20.15 -19.88
C SER A 150 -5.74 -18.96 -19.06
N PRO A 151 -6.45 -18.56 -17.97
CA PRO A 151 -6.06 -17.41 -17.14
C PRO A 151 -4.68 -17.58 -16.55
N LEU A 152 -3.90 -16.47 -16.46
CA LEU A 152 -2.62 -16.46 -15.76
C LEU A 152 -2.78 -16.41 -14.24
N ASP A 153 -3.92 -15.95 -13.75
CA ASP A 153 -4.26 -16.00 -12.34
C ASP A 153 -4.76 -17.41 -11.97
N ASP A 154 -3.92 -18.19 -11.32
CA ASP A 154 -4.22 -19.56 -10.88
C ASP A 154 -5.43 -19.66 -9.92
N ARG A 155 -5.94 -18.54 -9.42
CA ARG A 155 -7.15 -18.45 -8.59
C ARG A 155 -8.42 -18.45 -9.43
N VAL A 156 -8.31 -18.26 -10.75
CA VAL A 156 -9.42 -18.40 -11.72
C VAL A 156 -9.25 -19.74 -12.42
N LEU A 157 -9.91 -20.78 -11.88
CA LEU A 157 -9.72 -22.17 -12.30
C LEU A 157 -10.39 -22.53 -13.62
N ALA A 158 -11.31 -21.71 -14.12
CA ALA A 158 -12.09 -21.98 -15.31
C ALA A 158 -11.46 -21.34 -16.55
N GLY A 159 -11.24 -22.12 -17.61
CA GLY A 159 -10.92 -21.62 -18.94
C GLY A 159 -12.09 -20.81 -19.51
N ILE A 160 -11.78 -19.84 -20.39
CA ILE A 160 -12.75 -18.95 -21.02
C ILE A 160 -12.88 -19.31 -22.50
N GLU A 161 -14.08 -19.61 -22.93
CA GLU A 161 -14.38 -19.90 -24.33
C GLU A 161 -14.16 -18.64 -25.19
N LEU A 162 -13.40 -18.78 -26.28
CA LEU A 162 -13.12 -17.70 -27.22
C LEU A 162 -13.81 -17.97 -28.57
N PRO A 163 -14.21 -16.92 -29.30
CA PRO A 163 -14.72 -17.05 -30.64
C PRO A 163 -13.60 -17.51 -31.61
N ALA A 164 -13.96 -18.19 -32.69
CA ALA A 164 -13.02 -18.74 -33.66
C ALA A 164 -12.10 -17.64 -34.29
N GLU A 165 -12.56 -16.39 -34.33
CA GLU A 165 -11.80 -15.25 -34.84
C GLU A 165 -10.53 -14.96 -34.03
N ASP A 166 -10.49 -15.35 -32.77
CA ASP A 166 -9.37 -15.14 -31.85
C ASP A 166 -8.27 -16.21 -32.00
N ALA A 167 -8.42 -17.18 -32.90
CA ALA A 167 -7.39 -18.16 -33.25
C ALA A 167 -6.07 -17.51 -33.77
N LYS A 168 -6.16 -16.29 -34.29
CA LYS A 168 -4.99 -15.47 -34.67
C LYS A 168 -4.03 -15.14 -33.53
N HIS A 169 -4.48 -15.31 -32.28
CA HIS A 169 -3.69 -15.06 -31.08
C HIS A 169 -3.08 -16.34 -30.48
N LEU A 170 -3.23 -17.49 -31.14
CA LEU A 170 -2.52 -18.69 -30.73
C LEU A 170 -1.02 -18.43 -30.77
N PRO A 171 -0.25 -18.92 -29.78
CA PRO A 171 1.19 -18.73 -29.75
C PRO A 171 1.81 -19.36 -31.00
N GLY A 172 2.59 -18.55 -31.74
CA GLY A 172 3.44 -19.01 -32.86
C GLY A 172 4.84 -19.28 -32.37
N ASP A 173 5.67 -19.89 -33.22
CA ASP A 173 7.04 -20.34 -32.88
C ASP A 173 7.99 -19.22 -32.47
N GLU A 174 7.69 -17.94 -32.70
CA GLU A 174 8.64 -16.83 -32.51
C GLU A 174 8.25 -15.80 -31.45
N VAL A 175 7.00 -15.75 -30.94
CA VAL A 175 6.59 -14.70 -30.01
C VAL A 175 5.73 -15.28 -28.89
N SER A 176 6.32 -15.38 -27.70
CA SER A 176 5.53 -15.59 -26.48
C SER A 176 4.69 -14.34 -26.21
N SER A 177 3.39 -14.42 -26.36
CA SER A 177 2.47 -13.34 -26.05
C SER A 177 1.41 -13.79 -25.05
N VAL A 178 1.00 -12.85 -24.21
CA VAL A 178 -0.16 -12.95 -23.34
C VAL A 178 -1.26 -12.11 -23.95
N VAL A 179 -2.51 -12.52 -23.79
CA VAL A 179 -3.65 -11.76 -24.29
C VAL A 179 -4.45 -11.19 -23.12
N GLU A 180 -4.99 -10.00 -23.33
CA GLU A 180 -6.06 -9.46 -22.50
C GLU A 180 -7.40 -9.97 -23.02
N VAL A 181 -8.13 -10.70 -22.19
CA VAL A 181 -9.46 -11.26 -22.50
C VAL A 181 -10.53 -10.52 -21.70
N ARG A 182 -11.49 -9.93 -22.40
CA ARG A 182 -12.68 -9.33 -21.78
C ARG A 182 -13.75 -10.41 -21.60
N ILE A 183 -14.39 -10.43 -20.44
CA ILE A 183 -15.44 -11.38 -20.12
C ILE A 183 -16.78 -10.88 -20.66
N ASP A 184 -17.34 -11.60 -21.60
CA ASP A 184 -18.67 -11.32 -22.16
C ASP A 184 -19.77 -12.04 -21.39
N ARG A 185 -19.49 -13.22 -20.87
CA ARG A 185 -20.37 -14.05 -20.07
C ARG A 185 -19.60 -14.75 -18.96
N TYR A 186 -20.00 -14.52 -17.72
CA TYR A 186 -19.48 -15.29 -16.59
C TYR A 186 -20.11 -16.70 -16.57
N PRO A 187 -19.49 -17.67 -15.88
CA PRO A 187 -20.06 -19.00 -15.74
C PRO A 187 -21.46 -18.90 -15.12
N VAL A 188 -22.41 -19.61 -15.69
CA VAL A 188 -23.79 -19.66 -15.20
C VAL A 188 -24.40 -21.02 -15.50
N ALA A 189 -24.91 -21.72 -14.51
CA ALA A 189 -25.45 -23.07 -14.63
C ALA A 189 -24.41 -24.02 -15.28
N GLN A 190 -24.72 -24.55 -16.48
CA GLN A 190 -23.83 -25.45 -17.21
C GLN A 190 -23.00 -24.74 -18.30
N HIS A 191 -23.15 -23.43 -18.44
CA HIS A 191 -22.41 -22.67 -19.43
C HIS A 191 -21.06 -22.16 -18.83
N ALA A 192 -19.99 -22.46 -19.54
CA ALA A 192 -18.66 -21.95 -19.21
C ALA A 192 -18.57 -20.42 -19.40
N ALA A 193 -17.54 -19.82 -18.83
CA ALA A 193 -17.22 -18.43 -19.12
C ALA A 193 -16.92 -18.26 -20.61
N ALA A 194 -17.35 -17.13 -21.19
CA ALA A 194 -17.02 -16.77 -22.57
C ALA A 194 -16.53 -15.32 -22.63
N GLY A 195 -15.62 -15.07 -23.53
CA GLY A 195 -15.00 -13.76 -23.71
C GLY A 195 -14.41 -13.61 -25.10
N HIS A 196 -13.74 -12.49 -25.33
CA HIS A 196 -12.99 -12.22 -26.57
C HIS A 196 -11.67 -11.55 -26.24
N VAL A 197 -10.68 -11.72 -27.14
CA VAL A 197 -9.38 -11.08 -27.00
C VAL A 197 -9.49 -9.60 -27.39
N VAL A 198 -9.10 -8.72 -26.46
CA VAL A 198 -9.04 -7.27 -26.69
C VAL A 198 -7.74 -6.89 -27.38
N ARG A 199 -6.61 -7.44 -26.89
CA ARG A 199 -5.26 -7.17 -27.43
C ARG A 199 -4.25 -8.22 -26.99
N SER A 200 -3.13 -8.31 -27.71
CA SER A 200 -1.95 -9.10 -27.33
C SER A 200 -0.92 -8.22 -26.66
N LEU A 201 -0.26 -8.77 -25.66
CA LEU A 201 0.80 -8.12 -24.88
C LEU A 201 2.10 -8.90 -25.02
N PRO A 202 3.19 -8.30 -25.55
CA PRO A 202 4.46 -9.00 -25.73
C PRO A 202 5.14 -9.25 -24.37
N LEU A 203 5.61 -10.49 -24.14
CA LEU A 203 6.32 -10.85 -22.91
C LEU A 203 7.74 -10.31 -22.85
N ASN A 204 8.39 -10.05 -23.99
CA ASN A 204 9.77 -9.61 -24.08
C ASN A 204 9.89 -8.19 -24.66
N GLY A 205 8.87 -7.35 -24.44
CA GLY A 205 8.82 -5.99 -24.98
C GLY A 205 9.55 -4.93 -24.14
N GLY A 206 10.26 -5.35 -23.09
CA GLY A 206 10.99 -4.44 -22.20
C GLY A 206 10.12 -3.74 -21.15
N PRO A 207 10.66 -2.77 -20.39
CA PRO A 207 9.99 -2.18 -19.21
C PRO A 207 8.63 -1.55 -19.50
N ALA A 208 8.41 -1.02 -20.70
CA ALA A 208 7.11 -0.45 -21.06
C ALA A 208 6.03 -1.51 -21.23
N ALA A 209 6.38 -2.66 -21.83
CA ALA A 209 5.47 -3.79 -21.99
C ALA A 209 5.17 -4.44 -20.61
N ASP A 210 6.16 -4.55 -19.75
CA ASP A 210 5.99 -5.08 -18.40
C ASP A 210 5.03 -4.20 -17.57
N ARG A 211 5.15 -2.87 -17.64
CA ARG A 211 4.21 -1.94 -17.01
C ARG A 211 2.79 -2.10 -17.57
N ASP A 212 2.65 -2.19 -18.90
CA ASP A 212 1.33 -2.35 -19.52
C ASP A 212 0.68 -3.68 -19.11
N LEU A 213 1.46 -4.74 -19.05
CA LEU A 213 1.01 -6.06 -18.57
C LEU A 213 0.53 -6.00 -17.12
N LEU A 214 1.28 -5.36 -16.22
CA LEU A 214 0.91 -5.22 -14.83
C LEU A 214 -0.32 -4.33 -14.63
N LEU A 215 -0.42 -3.21 -15.37
CA LEU A 215 -1.61 -2.36 -15.35
C LEU A 215 -2.86 -3.11 -15.82
N THR A 216 -2.71 -3.94 -16.85
CA THR A 216 -3.80 -4.79 -17.35
C THR A 216 -4.21 -5.83 -16.32
N LYS A 217 -3.23 -6.50 -15.69
CA LYS A 217 -3.47 -7.47 -14.60
C LYS A 217 -4.26 -6.84 -13.45
N ALA A 218 -3.95 -5.59 -13.09
CA ALA A 218 -4.60 -4.86 -12.02
C ALA A 218 -5.93 -4.17 -12.45
N GLY A 219 -6.29 -4.20 -13.74
CA GLY A 219 -7.46 -3.49 -14.27
C GLY A 219 -7.34 -1.97 -14.19
N LEU A 220 -6.11 -1.43 -14.25
CA LEU A 220 -5.81 -0.02 -14.05
C LEU A 220 -5.42 0.74 -15.32
N GLN A 221 -5.39 0.09 -16.49
CA GLN A 221 -5.04 0.71 -17.76
C GLN A 221 -6.05 1.78 -18.21
N ASP A 222 -7.35 1.57 -17.95
CA ASP A 222 -8.42 2.44 -18.39
C ASP A 222 -8.91 3.36 -17.26
N ARG A 223 -8.13 4.42 -16.98
CA ARG A 223 -8.61 5.46 -16.07
C ARG A 223 -9.60 6.39 -16.82
N PRO A 224 -10.78 6.66 -16.26
CA PRO A 224 -11.72 7.62 -16.87
C PRO A 224 -11.04 8.97 -17.11
N ALA A 225 -11.27 9.55 -18.30
CA ALA A 225 -10.75 10.88 -18.63
C ALA A 225 -11.27 11.91 -17.62
N ALA A 226 -10.35 12.58 -16.95
CA ALA A 226 -10.72 13.62 -16.00
C ALA A 226 -11.22 14.88 -16.69
N PRO A 227 -12.12 15.63 -16.06
CA PRO A 227 -12.53 16.95 -16.55
C PRO A 227 -11.31 17.85 -16.77
N ARG A 228 -11.22 18.54 -17.90
CA ARG A 228 -10.17 19.52 -18.18
C ARG A 228 -10.39 20.76 -17.31
N SER A 229 -9.91 20.73 -16.09
CA SER A 229 -10.06 21.83 -15.13
C SER A 229 -8.82 21.97 -14.27
N SER A 230 -8.37 23.19 -14.03
CA SER A 230 -7.36 23.53 -13.03
C SER A 230 -7.97 23.82 -11.64
N GLY A 231 -9.28 23.56 -11.50
CA GLY A 231 -10.02 23.89 -10.28
C GLY A 231 -10.31 25.38 -10.11
N LYS A 232 -10.73 25.78 -8.92
CA LYS A 232 -10.96 27.19 -8.55
C LYS A 232 -9.62 27.89 -8.31
N THR A 233 -9.58 29.20 -8.56
CA THR A 233 -8.44 30.01 -8.13
C THR A 233 -8.56 30.30 -6.64
N PRO A 234 -7.53 30.01 -5.82
CA PRO A 234 -7.52 30.38 -4.42
C PRO A 234 -7.69 31.86 -4.17
N THR A 235 -8.25 32.24 -3.03
CA THR A 235 -8.41 33.66 -2.69
C THR A 235 -7.11 34.24 -2.16
N ALA A 236 -6.73 35.43 -2.61
CA ALA A 236 -5.59 36.16 -2.09
C ALA A 236 -5.86 36.77 -0.69
N LYS A 237 -7.14 36.93 -0.33
CA LYS A 237 -7.53 37.57 0.93
C LYS A 237 -7.25 36.70 2.14
N GLY A 238 -6.52 37.24 3.12
CA GLY A 238 -6.25 36.56 4.38
C GLY A 238 -5.06 35.63 4.35
N ARG A 239 -4.32 35.54 3.22
CA ARG A 239 -3.06 34.78 3.14
C ARG A 239 -1.93 35.49 3.88
N VAL A 240 -1.13 34.72 4.54
CA VAL A 240 0.13 35.17 5.14
C VAL A 240 1.21 35.14 4.07
N ASP A 241 1.89 36.25 3.88
CA ASP A 241 3.01 36.32 2.94
C ASP A 241 4.26 35.72 3.59
N LEU A 242 4.72 34.59 3.07
CA LEU A 242 5.93 33.85 3.45
C LEU A 242 6.90 33.73 2.26
N THR A 243 6.77 34.62 1.26
CA THR A 243 7.61 34.55 0.05
C THR A 243 9.08 34.89 0.30
N ASP A 244 9.39 35.59 1.38
CA ASP A 244 10.78 35.88 1.79
C ASP A 244 11.40 34.80 2.66
N GLN A 245 10.62 33.80 3.11
CA GLN A 245 11.14 32.69 3.90
C GLN A 245 11.88 31.67 3.01
N PRO A 246 13.15 31.32 3.32
CA PRO A 246 13.96 30.46 2.46
C PRO A 246 13.57 28.97 2.60
N SER A 247 12.42 28.59 2.07
CA SER A 247 11.97 27.20 2.04
C SER A 247 12.65 26.39 0.93
N LEU A 248 12.84 25.09 1.14
CA LEU A 248 13.51 24.14 0.27
C LEU A 248 12.54 23.09 -0.26
N LEU A 249 12.74 22.68 -1.50
CA LEU A 249 12.09 21.52 -2.11
C LEU A 249 13.08 20.36 -2.15
N LEU A 250 12.76 19.29 -1.45
CA LEU A 250 13.55 18.07 -1.45
C LEU A 250 12.97 17.13 -2.51
N LYS A 251 13.63 17.03 -3.66
CA LYS A 251 13.11 16.31 -4.83
C LYS A 251 13.71 14.91 -4.94
N GLY A 252 12.91 13.90 -4.68
CA GLY A 252 13.24 12.49 -4.97
C GLY A 252 12.94 12.09 -6.41
N TRP A 253 12.19 12.92 -7.17
CA TRP A 253 11.87 12.70 -8.58
C TRP A 253 11.87 14.00 -9.38
N SER A 254 12.02 13.87 -10.71
CA SER A 254 12.10 15.00 -11.64
C SER A 254 11.15 14.91 -12.83
N GLN A 255 10.37 13.83 -12.94
CA GLN A 255 9.43 13.59 -14.06
C GLN A 255 8.31 14.63 -14.07
N GLU A 256 7.89 15.05 -15.27
CA GLU A 256 6.89 16.11 -15.47
C GLU A 256 5.52 15.76 -14.88
N ASP A 257 5.12 14.48 -14.96
CA ASP A 257 3.85 13.98 -14.43
C ASP A 257 3.90 13.61 -12.94
N ALA A 258 5.06 13.73 -12.30
CA ALA A 258 5.21 13.45 -10.88
C ALA A 258 4.40 14.43 -10.02
N PRO A 259 3.87 13.99 -8.88
CA PRO A 259 3.09 14.86 -7.99
C PRO A 259 3.97 15.95 -7.36
N GLY A 260 3.38 17.12 -7.15
CA GLY A 260 4.03 18.23 -6.45
C GLY A 260 4.36 17.87 -5.00
N LEU A 261 5.56 18.25 -4.54
CA LEU A 261 6.06 17.98 -3.19
C LEU A 261 5.87 19.20 -2.28
N PRO A 262 5.70 18.98 -0.96
CA PRO A 262 5.77 20.05 0.03
C PRO A 262 7.15 20.72 0.07
N ALA A 263 7.17 22.03 0.40
CA ALA A 263 8.38 22.76 0.72
C ALA A 263 8.53 22.87 2.23
N VAL A 264 9.79 22.90 2.73
CA VAL A 264 10.09 22.91 4.15
C VAL A 264 11.09 23.97 4.50
N HIS A 265 10.97 24.53 5.71
CA HIS A 265 11.93 25.44 6.30
C HIS A 265 12.12 25.12 7.78
N VAL A 266 13.34 25.16 8.26
CA VAL A 266 13.66 24.91 9.68
C VAL A 266 14.58 26.01 10.18
N GLU A 267 14.24 26.57 11.31
CA GLU A 267 15.06 27.56 12.00
C GLU A 267 15.37 27.11 13.44
N PRO A 268 16.56 27.38 13.95
CA PRO A 268 16.90 27.10 15.36
C PRO A 268 15.96 27.88 16.29
N LYS A 269 15.57 27.27 17.40
CA LYS A 269 14.82 27.89 18.48
C LYS A 269 15.43 27.45 19.81
N ASP A 270 15.33 28.28 20.85
CA ASP A 270 15.85 27.97 22.17
C ASP A 270 15.40 26.62 22.69
N GLY A 271 16.32 25.67 22.85
CA GLY A 271 16.07 24.32 23.31
C GLY A 271 15.47 23.37 22.27
N GLY A 272 15.39 23.75 20.99
CA GLY A 272 14.83 22.90 19.92
C GLY A 272 14.88 23.54 18.55
N CYS A 273 13.84 23.39 17.75
CA CYS A 273 13.74 24.03 16.44
C CYS A 273 12.28 24.40 16.11
N ARG A 274 12.15 25.34 15.17
CA ARG A 274 10.87 25.70 14.56
C ARG A 274 10.82 25.16 13.14
N LEU A 275 9.87 24.28 12.92
CA LEU A 275 9.60 23.68 11.63
C LEU A 275 8.46 24.41 10.92
N TRP A 276 8.63 24.66 9.64
CA TRP A 276 7.58 25.09 8.73
C TRP A 276 7.42 24.03 7.63
N VAL A 277 6.16 23.60 7.42
CA VAL A 277 5.79 22.73 6.31
C VAL A 277 4.78 23.47 5.45
N HIS A 278 5.12 23.66 4.19
CA HIS A 278 4.28 24.32 3.19
C HIS A 278 3.80 23.28 2.19
N VAL A 279 2.50 23.05 2.14
CA VAL A 279 1.89 22.04 1.30
C VAL A 279 1.14 22.71 0.17
N PRO A 280 1.24 22.21 -1.08
CA PRO A 280 0.46 22.75 -2.20
C PRO A 280 -1.03 22.80 -1.87
N SER A 281 -1.67 23.95 -2.08
CA SER A 281 -3.08 24.16 -1.72
C SER A 281 -4.02 23.56 -2.75
N VAL A 282 -4.14 22.21 -2.73
CA VAL A 282 -5.04 21.46 -3.60
C VAL A 282 -6.49 21.60 -3.13
N GLY A 283 -6.72 21.52 -1.81
CA GLY A 283 -8.06 21.58 -1.20
C GLY A 283 -8.86 22.84 -1.50
N GLU A 284 -8.19 24.01 -1.65
CA GLU A 284 -8.87 25.25 -2.04
C GLU A 284 -9.39 25.24 -3.49
N ARG A 285 -8.75 24.44 -4.37
CA ARG A 285 -9.05 24.42 -5.81
C ARG A 285 -10.20 23.50 -6.16
N ILE A 286 -10.54 22.56 -5.31
CA ILE A 286 -11.51 21.50 -5.60
C ILE A 286 -12.77 21.71 -4.76
N GLY A 287 -13.89 21.94 -5.46
CA GLY A 287 -15.19 22.02 -4.77
C GLY A 287 -15.70 20.67 -4.37
N ILE A 288 -16.08 20.53 -3.11
CA ILE A 288 -16.64 19.32 -2.53
C ILE A 288 -17.83 18.82 -3.35
N GLY A 289 -17.82 17.55 -3.76
CA GLY A 289 -18.92 16.88 -4.47
C GLY A 289 -19.08 17.26 -5.95
N ASN A 290 -18.17 18.04 -6.54
CA ASN A 290 -18.22 18.35 -7.97
C ASN A 290 -17.66 17.18 -8.82
N SER A 291 -17.76 17.28 -10.15
CA SER A 291 -17.30 16.21 -11.07
C SER A 291 -15.80 15.98 -11.02
N LEU A 292 -14.99 16.99 -10.70
CA LEU A 292 -13.54 16.84 -10.51
C LEU A 292 -13.25 16.10 -9.22
N ASP A 293 -13.89 16.45 -8.11
CA ASP A 293 -13.79 15.76 -6.83
C ASP A 293 -14.17 14.28 -6.97
N ALA A 294 -15.30 13.97 -7.62
CA ALA A 294 -15.73 12.61 -7.89
C ALA A 294 -14.67 11.82 -8.70
N CYS A 295 -14.07 12.44 -9.73
CA CYS A 295 -13.03 11.82 -10.53
C CYS A 295 -11.77 11.52 -9.71
N LEU A 296 -11.32 12.45 -8.86
CA LEU A 296 -10.14 12.25 -8.01
C LEU A 296 -10.39 11.19 -6.92
N ARG A 297 -11.60 11.14 -6.37
CA ARG A 297 -12.03 10.10 -5.45
C ARG A 297 -12.00 8.71 -6.08
N ASP A 298 -12.47 8.57 -7.32
CA ASP A 298 -12.44 7.30 -8.05
C ASP A 298 -11.00 6.87 -8.39
N ARG A 299 -10.10 7.82 -8.62
CA ARG A 299 -8.66 7.54 -8.81
C ARG A 299 -7.98 7.10 -7.51
N GLY A 300 -8.39 7.64 -6.36
CA GLY A 300 -7.91 7.34 -5.03
C GLY A 300 -6.51 7.84 -4.75
N GLU A 301 -5.51 7.39 -5.51
CA GLU A 301 -4.12 7.82 -5.36
C GLU A 301 -3.33 7.81 -6.67
N ALA A 302 -2.19 8.50 -6.65
CA ALA A 302 -1.19 8.45 -7.70
C ALA A 302 -0.48 7.09 -7.67
N LEU A 303 -0.03 6.63 -8.83
CA LEU A 303 0.69 5.38 -8.99
C LEU A 303 2.02 5.65 -9.69
N CYS A 304 3.12 5.12 -9.14
CA CYS A 304 4.43 5.14 -9.77
C CYS A 304 4.85 3.71 -10.13
N LEU A 305 5.10 3.45 -11.40
CA LEU A 305 5.61 2.17 -11.88
C LEU A 305 7.00 2.36 -12.48
N GLY A 306 8.00 2.12 -11.65
CA GLY A 306 9.35 2.56 -11.96
C GLY A 306 9.39 4.11 -11.98
N GLU A 307 9.88 4.69 -13.04
CA GLU A 307 9.95 6.15 -13.22
C GLU A 307 8.69 6.76 -13.88
N VAL A 308 7.65 5.96 -14.15
CA VAL A 308 6.46 6.41 -14.87
C VAL A 308 5.30 6.63 -13.91
N TRP A 309 4.80 7.87 -13.89
CA TRP A 309 3.69 8.27 -13.06
C TRP A 309 2.34 8.20 -13.76
N GLN A 310 1.35 7.67 -13.04
CA GLN A 310 -0.06 7.91 -13.31
C GLN A 310 -0.59 8.83 -12.21
N PRO A 311 -0.65 10.16 -12.43
CA PRO A 311 -0.93 11.13 -11.38
C PRO A 311 -2.38 11.03 -10.88
N LEU A 312 -2.61 11.36 -9.61
CA LEU A 312 -3.95 11.57 -9.07
C LEU A 312 -4.61 12.77 -9.76
N LEU A 313 -3.89 13.88 -9.81
CA LEU A 313 -4.38 15.15 -10.32
C LEU A 313 -4.43 15.18 -11.87
N THR A 314 -5.23 16.06 -12.43
CA THR A 314 -5.19 16.35 -13.87
C THR A 314 -3.89 17.09 -14.21
N PRO A 315 -3.37 17.02 -15.45
CA PRO A 315 -2.15 17.75 -15.82
C PRO A 315 -2.25 19.26 -15.54
N SER A 316 -3.40 19.87 -15.83
CA SER A 316 -3.63 21.31 -15.56
C SER A 316 -3.66 21.64 -14.07
N LEU A 317 -4.20 20.76 -13.24
CA LEU A 317 -4.22 20.93 -11.79
C LEU A 317 -2.83 20.67 -11.19
N ASN A 318 -2.13 19.62 -11.63
CA ASN A 318 -0.78 19.31 -11.20
C ASN A 318 0.17 20.49 -11.45
N LYS A 319 0.09 21.10 -12.64
CA LYS A 319 0.90 22.26 -13.00
C LYS A 319 0.73 23.46 -12.05
N VAL A 320 -0.49 23.74 -11.58
CA VAL A 320 -0.77 24.91 -10.70
C VAL A 320 -0.64 24.59 -9.21
N THR A 321 -0.42 23.32 -8.85
CA THR A 321 -0.20 22.85 -7.48
C THR A 321 1.20 22.33 -7.24
N SER A 322 2.07 22.29 -8.24
CA SER A 322 3.49 21.93 -8.08
C SER A 322 4.31 23.16 -7.76
N PHE A 323 5.07 23.10 -6.68
CA PHE A 323 6.04 24.13 -6.34
C PHE A 323 7.28 24.08 -7.22
N SER A 324 7.86 25.24 -7.48
CA SER A 324 9.12 25.38 -8.23
C SER A 324 9.98 26.45 -7.57
N ALA A 325 11.28 26.23 -7.53
CA ALA A 325 12.21 27.21 -6.97
C ALA A 325 12.10 28.57 -7.69
N GLY A 326 12.06 29.66 -6.92
CA GLY A 326 11.94 31.02 -7.39
C GLY A 326 10.53 31.46 -7.82
N SER A 327 9.55 30.55 -7.82
CA SER A 327 8.16 30.86 -8.22
C SER A 327 7.26 30.98 -7.00
N GLU A 328 6.39 31.99 -7.00
CA GLU A 328 5.37 32.17 -5.96
C GLU A 328 4.22 31.18 -6.19
N ALA A 329 3.74 30.59 -5.08
CA ALA A 329 2.66 29.62 -5.11
C ALA A 329 1.78 29.71 -3.84
N ASP A 330 0.51 29.30 -4.01
CA ASP A 330 -0.44 29.17 -2.91
C ASP A 330 -0.19 27.88 -2.11
N ALA A 331 -0.12 28.02 -0.78
CA ALA A 331 0.12 26.93 0.14
C ALA A 331 -0.86 26.93 1.32
N ILE A 332 -1.05 25.76 1.90
CA ILE A 332 -1.47 25.57 3.29
C ILE A 332 -0.21 25.34 4.07
N SER A 333 0.05 26.17 5.07
CA SER A 333 1.28 26.10 5.87
C SER A 333 0.97 25.78 7.32
N VAL A 334 1.85 25.00 7.94
CA VAL A 334 1.88 24.82 9.38
C VAL A 334 3.24 25.20 9.92
N ARG A 335 3.26 26.02 10.99
CA ARG A 335 4.41 26.28 11.84
C ARG A 335 4.33 25.35 13.03
N ILE A 336 5.39 24.67 13.38
CA ILE A 336 5.48 23.76 14.52
C ILE A 336 6.72 24.11 15.33
N ASP A 337 6.55 24.35 16.64
CA ASP A 337 7.65 24.55 17.57
C ASP A 337 7.97 23.20 18.25
N LEU A 338 9.20 22.74 18.08
CA LEU A 338 9.69 21.47 18.60
C LEU A 338 10.64 21.70 19.79
N ALA A 339 10.43 20.95 20.86
CA ALA A 339 11.35 20.90 21.99
C ALA A 339 12.63 20.09 21.65
N ALA A 340 13.61 20.08 22.55
CA ALA A 340 14.86 19.34 22.39
C ALA A 340 14.68 17.80 22.28
N ASN A 341 13.57 17.27 22.73
CA ASN A 341 13.21 15.85 22.61
C ASN A 341 12.37 15.52 21.35
N GLY A 342 12.13 16.52 20.47
CA GLY A 342 11.32 16.37 19.27
C GLY A 342 9.79 16.49 19.47
N GLU A 343 9.33 16.74 20.70
CA GLU A 343 7.92 16.93 21.00
C GLU A 343 7.41 18.27 20.45
N ALA A 344 6.21 18.27 19.83
CA ALA A 344 5.57 19.48 19.33
C ALA A 344 4.90 20.26 20.47
N THR A 345 5.49 21.40 20.84
CA THR A 345 5.02 22.24 21.93
C THR A 345 3.95 23.23 21.51
N ASP A 346 4.01 23.74 20.29
CA ASP A 346 3.05 24.69 19.71
C ASP A 346 2.94 24.51 18.19
N TRP A 347 1.78 24.89 17.63
CA TRP A 347 1.58 24.96 16.16
C TRP A 347 0.53 25.98 15.76
N GLU A 348 0.64 26.41 14.48
CA GLU A 348 -0.32 27.32 13.87
C GLU A 348 -0.51 26.96 12.39
N PHE A 349 -1.74 26.66 11.97
CA PHE A 349 -2.15 26.44 10.58
C PHE A 349 -2.60 27.75 9.93
N MET A 350 -2.22 27.96 8.66
CA MET A 350 -2.55 29.16 7.91
C MET A 350 -2.56 28.93 6.40
N LEU A 351 -3.36 29.74 5.70
CA LEU A 351 -3.22 29.89 4.26
C LEU A 351 -2.08 30.90 3.99
N SER A 352 -1.17 30.57 3.07
CA SER A 352 0.01 31.38 2.80
C SER A 352 0.37 31.46 1.32
N SER A 353 1.16 32.46 0.96
CA SER A 353 1.91 32.50 -0.29
C SER A 353 3.39 32.21 0.03
N VAL A 354 3.99 31.30 -0.73
CA VAL A 354 5.38 30.85 -0.53
C VAL A 354 6.18 30.91 -1.82
N ARG A 355 7.51 31.04 -1.70
CA ARG A 355 8.44 31.01 -2.84
C ARG A 355 9.66 30.20 -2.45
N PRO A 356 9.69 28.89 -2.73
CA PRO A 356 10.85 28.06 -2.44
C PRO A 356 12.12 28.62 -3.11
N VAL A 357 13.24 28.61 -2.40
CA VAL A 357 14.50 29.21 -2.89
C VAL A 357 15.36 28.26 -3.69
N ALA A 358 15.23 26.95 -3.46
CA ALA A 358 16.03 25.95 -4.13
C ALA A 358 15.34 24.58 -4.19
N ASP A 359 15.66 23.84 -5.24
CA ASP A 359 15.42 22.40 -5.35
C ASP A 359 16.67 21.66 -4.88
N VAL A 360 16.49 20.61 -4.09
CA VAL A 360 17.58 19.77 -3.56
C VAL A 360 17.39 18.35 -4.04
N SER A 361 18.34 17.82 -4.82
CA SER A 361 18.32 16.49 -5.38
C SER A 361 19.11 15.48 -4.56
N ALA A 362 18.95 14.18 -4.85
CA ALA A 362 19.73 13.10 -4.26
C ALA A 362 21.25 13.27 -4.50
N ASP A 363 21.67 13.68 -5.71
CA ASP A 363 23.08 13.93 -6.02
C ASP A 363 23.71 15.01 -5.12
N GLN A 364 22.93 16.05 -4.81
CA GLN A 364 23.36 17.11 -3.92
C GLN A 364 23.47 16.64 -2.47
N LEU A 365 22.53 15.81 -2.01
CA LEU A 365 22.58 15.22 -0.67
C LEU A 365 23.74 14.22 -0.56
N THR A 366 24.02 13.43 -1.59
CA THR A 366 25.18 12.54 -1.66
C THR A 366 26.49 13.34 -1.54
N ALA A 367 26.62 14.41 -2.33
CA ALA A 367 27.78 15.27 -2.28
C ALA A 367 27.92 15.99 -0.92
N LEU A 368 26.81 16.27 -0.22
CA LEU A 368 26.81 16.83 1.13
C LEU A 368 27.26 15.80 2.17
N ALA A 369 26.78 14.55 2.06
CA ALA A 369 27.11 13.46 2.98
C ALA A 369 28.59 13.06 2.89
N GLU A 370 29.17 13.05 1.69
CA GLU A 370 30.58 12.75 1.45
C GLU A 370 31.52 13.89 1.83
N ARG A 371 31.00 15.10 2.01
CA ARG A 371 31.80 16.26 2.33
C ARG A 371 32.38 16.19 3.75
N LYS A 372 33.71 16.23 3.86
CA LYS A 372 34.36 16.25 5.16
C LYS A 372 33.96 17.52 5.93
N PRO A 373 33.61 17.42 7.24
CA PRO A 373 33.39 18.55 8.09
C PRO A 373 34.65 19.49 8.03
N LYS A 374 34.45 20.78 7.83
CA LYS A 374 35.55 21.81 7.69
C LYS A 374 36.29 21.80 6.33
N ALA A 375 35.85 21.08 5.32
CA ALA A 375 36.41 21.22 3.97
C ALA A 375 36.19 22.65 3.44
N ARG A 376 37.28 23.30 2.98
CA ARG A 376 37.22 24.66 2.42
C ARG A 376 36.63 24.68 0.99
N SER A 377 36.76 23.59 0.26
CA SER A 377 36.21 23.47 -1.09
C SER A 377 34.74 23.01 -1.06
N ILE A 378 33.92 23.61 -1.89
CA ILE A 378 32.54 23.20 -2.12
C ILE A 378 32.50 22.36 -3.39
N PRO A 379 32.03 21.08 -3.34
CA PRO A 379 31.82 20.23 -4.51
C PRO A 379 30.97 20.92 -5.58
N ALA A 380 31.19 20.56 -6.85
CA ALA A 380 30.51 21.20 -7.96
C ALA A 380 28.97 21.08 -7.88
N ALA A 381 28.47 19.92 -7.43
CA ALA A 381 27.04 19.68 -7.24
C ALA A 381 26.40 20.61 -6.18
N LEU A 382 27.14 21.03 -5.17
CA LEU A 382 26.66 21.91 -4.09
C LEU A 382 26.76 23.41 -4.40
N LYS A 383 27.46 23.81 -5.47
CA LYS A 383 27.61 25.24 -5.80
C LYS A 383 26.27 25.97 -6.02
N PRO A 384 25.26 25.38 -6.69
CA PRO A 384 23.96 26.03 -6.90
C PRO A 384 23.22 26.34 -5.60
N ILE A 385 23.43 25.51 -4.56
CA ILE A 385 22.75 25.60 -3.26
C ILE A 385 23.68 25.97 -2.13
N LYS A 386 24.83 26.64 -2.42
CA LYS A 386 25.85 26.96 -1.42
C LYS A 386 25.33 27.79 -0.25
N ASP A 387 24.38 28.69 -0.51
CA ASP A 387 23.82 29.60 0.49
C ASP A 387 22.77 28.88 1.40
N GLN A 388 22.30 27.69 1.00
CA GLN A 388 21.33 26.86 1.73
C GLN A 388 21.97 25.70 2.53
N LEU A 389 23.30 25.53 2.47
CA LEU A 389 23.98 24.41 3.14
C LEU A 389 23.75 24.40 4.65
N GLY A 390 23.78 25.57 5.30
CA GLY A 390 23.49 25.67 6.74
C GLY A 390 22.04 25.25 7.07
N GLN A 391 21.09 25.60 6.22
CA GLN A 391 19.70 25.23 6.38
C GLN A 391 19.50 23.71 6.19
N LEU A 392 20.19 23.08 5.24
CA LEU A 392 20.16 21.63 5.05
C LEU A 392 20.71 20.89 6.26
N GLU A 393 21.75 21.38 6.90
CA GLU A 393 22.29 20.80 8.14
C GLU A 393 21.27 20.92 9.29
N THR A 394 20.59 22.05 9.41
CA THR A 394 19.52 22.26 10.42
C THR A 394 18.32 21.35 10.10
N LEU A 395 17.98 21.19 8.83
CA LEU A 395 16.91 20.29 8.38
C LEU A 395 17.23 18.83 8.71
N ARG A 396 18.45 18.37 8.43
CA ARG A 396 18.95 17.06 8.83
C ARG A 396 18.82 16.83 10.34
N PHE A 397 19.27 17.79 11.13
CA PHE A 397 19.13 17.73 12.58
C PHE A 397 17.66 17.59 13.00
N CYS A 398 16.76 18.39 12.45
CA CYS A 398 15.33 18.31 12.76
C CYS A 398 14.71 16.96 12.35
N SER A 399 15.06 16.44 11.18
CA SER A 399 14.55 15.13 10.71
C SER A 399 15.03 13.99 11.61
N THR A 400 16.31 13.99 12.00
CA THR A 400 16.85 12.97 12.91
C THR A 400 16.28 13.08 14.32
N LEU A 401 16.05 14.30 14.82
CA LEU A 401 15.40 14.56 16.10
C LEU A 401 13.98 13.99 16.15
N LEU A 402 13.19 14.20 15.09
CA LEU A 402 11.83 13.69 14.98
C LEU A 402 11.80 12.16 14.88
N LEU A 403 12.70 11.54 14.12
CA LEU A 403 12.82 10.09 14.05
C LEU A 403 13.17 9.47 15.41
N GLU A 404 14.07 10.10 16.16
CA GLU A 404 14.42 9.63 17.51
C GLU A 404 13.24 9.78 18.48
N HIS A 405 12.48 10.87 18.36
CA HIS A 405 11.23 11.06 19.12
C HIS A 405 10.21 9.96 18.77
N GLU A 406 10.01 9.65 17.49
CA GLU A 406 9.14 8.57 17.04
C GLU A 406 9.57 7.21 17.59
N ARG A 407 10.87 6.90 17.51
CA ARG A 407 11.44 5.67 18.06
C ARG A 407 11.24 5.58 19.59
N SER A 408 11.48 6.64 20.33
CA SER A 408 11.27 6.68 21.77
C SER A 408 9.81 6.56 22.18
N SER A 409 8.90 6.91 21.27
CA SER A 409 7.44 6.76 21.42
C SER A 409 6.92 5.38 20.97
N GLY A 410 7.81 4.44 20.61
CA GLY A 410 7.46 3.07 20.25
C GLY A 410 7.13 2.85 18.77
N VAL A 411 7.41 3.81 17.89
CA VAL A 411 7.33 3.59 16.44
C VAL A 411 8.43 2.63 16.00
N VAL A 412 8.05 1.57 15.30
CA VAL A 412 8.97 0.57 14.77
C VAL A 412 9.84 1.19 13.67
N GLN A 413 11.16 1.08 13.80
CA GLN A 413 12.11 1.50 12.78
C GLN A 413 12.86 0.29 12.23
N LEU A 414 12.83 0.09 10.91
CA LEU A 414 13.51 -1.01 10.22
C LEU A 414 14.56 -0.49 9.24
N ASP A 415 15.61 -1.31 9.04
CA ASP A 415 16.66 -1.05 8.04
C ASP A 415 16.61 -2.13 6.95
N LEU A 416 15.58 -2.07 6.13
CA LEU A 416 15.30 -3.09 5.12
C LEU A 416 16.09 -2.92 3.82
N CYS A 417 16.98 -1.96 3.70
CA CYS A 417 17.78 -1.66 2.48
C CYS A 417 17.17 -2.24 1.19
N PRO A 418 16.65 -1.47 0.24
CA PRO A 418 16.03 -2.01 -0.97
C PRO A 418 17.05 -2.74 -1.85
N PRO A 419 16.61 -3.67 -2.71
CA PRO A 419 17.46 -4.20 -3.75
C PRO A 419 17.88 -3.07 -4.71
N GLN A 420 19.13 -3.13 -5.21
CA GLN A 420 19.60 -2.22 -6.24
C GLN A 420 19.16 -2.74 -7.60
N LEU A 421 18.21 -2.06 -8.23
CA LEU A 421 17.66 -2.41 -9.53
C LEU A 421 17.65 -1.18 -10.42
N GLU A 422 18.51 -1.15 -11.42
CA GLU A 422 18.69 0.01 -12.33
C GLU A 422 17.39 0.42 -13.06
N ALA A 423 16.50 -0.53 -13.31
CA ALA A 423 15.29 -0.31 -14.11
C ALA A 423 14.09 0.26 -13.32
N LEU A 424 14.16 0.38 -12.01
CA LEU A 424 13.01 0.75 -11.18
C LEU A 424 12.99 2.20 -10.74
N GLY A 425 14.15 2.85 -10.71
CA GLY A 425 14.30 4.00 -9.86
C GLY A 425 14.12 3.59 -8.38
N ASP A 426 14.00 4.54 -7.49
CA ASP A 426 13.75 4.26 -6.08
C ASP A 426 12.24 4.19 -5.80
N LEU A 427 11.67 2.98 -5.74
CA LEU A 427 10.26 2.78 -5.39
C LEU A 427 9.87 3.32 -4.01
N ARG A 428 10.83 3.42 -3.08
CA ARG A 428 10.57 4.00 -1.76
C ARG A 428 10.26 5.48 -1.85
N SER A 429 10.83 6.16 -2.84
CA SER A 429 10.61 7.58 -3.05
C SER A 429 9.22 7.93 -3.56
N ALA A 430 8.42 6.94 -3.97
CA ALA A 430 7.05 7.16 -4.44
C ALA A 430 6.06 7.60 -3.35
N ASP A 431 6.39 7.45 -2.06
CA ASP A 431 5.56 7.95 -0.96
C ASP A 431 6.36 8.82 0.02
N PRO A 432 6.42 10.16 -0.19
CA PRO A 432 7.11 11.07 0.71
C PRO A 432 6.43 11.24 2.08
N SER A 433 5.19 10.75 2.28
CA SER A 433 4.55 10.77 3.58
C SER A 433 5.07 9.66 4.51
N GLY A 434 5.63 8.59 3.94
CA GLY A 434 6.09 7.42 4.69
C GLY A 434 4.96 6.67 5.40
N LEU A 435 3.72 6.79 4.90
CA LEU A 435 2.52 6.20 5.52
C LEU A 435 2.04 4.94 4.78
N ARG A 436 2.90 4.30 3.98
CA ARG A 436 2.58 3.02 3.32
C ARG A 436 2.70 1.83 4.25
N HIS A 437 3.64 1.90 5.20
CA HIS A 437 3.96 0.82 6.12
C HIS A 437 3.82 1.27 7.58
N ARG A 438 3.64 0.31 8.48
CA ARG A 438 3.57 0.57 9.93
C ARG A 438 4.93 0.95 10.53
N TRP A 439 6.01 0.64 9.85
CA TRP A 439 7.36 1.02 10.28
C TRP A 439 7.86 2.24 9.54
N VAL A 440 8.86 2.89 10.10
CA VAL A 440 9.63 3.93 9.45
C VAL A 440 11.00 3.40 9.05
N ASP A 441 11.50 3.86 7.91
CA ASP A 441 12.83 3.48 7.47
C ASP A 441 13.91 4.18 8.31
N ALA A 442 15.08 3.54 8.43
CA ALA A 442 16.26 4.18 8.99
C ALA A 442 16.64 5.42 8.16
N PHE A 443 17.15 6.46 8.85
CA PHE A 443 17.49 7.72 8.18
C PHE A 443 18.59 7.52 7.14
N ASN A 444 18.27 7.81 5.88
CA ASN A 444 19.22 7.79 4.78
C ASN A 444 19.65 9.23 4.41
N PRO A 445 20.90 9.63 4.66
CA PRO A 445 21.35 11.01 4.44
C PRO A 445 21.47 11.42 2.96
N VAL A 446 21.31 10.49 2.02
CA VAL A 446 21.37 10.76 0.57
C VAL A 446 20.01 10.74 -0.11
N ASP A 447 18.96 10.34 0.60
CA ASP A 447 17.59 10.29 0.09
C ASP A 447 16.81 11.56 0.48
N PRO A 448 16.34 12.38 -0.48
CA PRO A 448 15.51 13.55 -0.21
C PRO A 448 14.25 13.24 0.61
N HIS A 449 13.64 12.07 0.41
CA HIS A 449 12.43 11.70 1.12
C HIS A 449 12.70 11.28 2.56
N ALA A 450 13.87 10.73 2.87
CA ALA A 450 14.26 10.45 4.25
C ALA A 450 14.32 11.72 5.11
N PHE A 451 14.64 12.89 4.52
CA PHE A 451 14.52 14.16 5.20
C PHE A 451 13.07 14.61 5.36
N LEU A 452 12.24 14.43 4.32
CA LEU A 452 10.85 14.91 4.31
C LEU A 452 9.94 14.13 5.25
N GLN A 453 10.00 12.80 5.23
CA GLN A 453 9.05 11.93 5.91
C GLN A 453 8.80 12.29 7.38
N PRO A 454 9.80 12.44 8.25
CA PRO A 454 9.54 12.78 9.65
C PRO A 454 8.94 14.18 9.83
N LEU A 455 9.28 15.13 8.94
CA LEU A 455 8.72 16.48 8.96
C LEU A 455 7.24 16.50 8.57
N LEU A 456 6.88 15.72 7.53
CA LEU A 456 5.49 15.60 7.08
C LEU A 456 4.65 14.87 8.13
N ARG A 457 5.17 13.80 8.74
CA ARG A 457 4.46 13.12 9.84
C ARG A 457 4.29 14.02 11.06
N ALA A 458 5.24 14.90 11.39
CA ALA A 458 5.05 15.90 12.42
C ALA A 458 3.92 16.88 12.11
N ALA A 459 3.79 17.30 10.84
CA ALA A 459 2.67 18.12 10.38
C ALA A 459 1.32 17.38 10.40
N ASP A 460 1.32 16.09 10.05
CA ASP A 460 0.12 15.25 10.13
C ASP A 460 -0.32 15.00 11.58
N ARG A 461 0.64 14.83 12.52
CA ARG A 461 0.34 14.76 13.97
C ARG A 461 -0.23 16.07 14.51
N ALA A 462 0.35 17.21 14.12
CA ALA A 462 -0.18 18.51 14.54
C ALA A 462 -1.64 18.70 14.06
N TRP A 463 -1.95 18.26 12.84
CA TRP A 463 -3.33 18.28 12.35
C TRP A 463 -4.23 17.29 13.08
N THR A 464 -3.74 16.09 13.36
CA THR A 464 -4.51 15.09 14.14
C THR A 464 -4.93 15.66 15.49
N ALA A 465 -4.00 16.28 16.22
CA ALA A 465 -4.29 16.91 17.51
C ALA A 465 -5.24 18.10 17.37
N GLN A 466 -5.06 18.97 16.36
CA GLN A 466 -5.93 20.13 16.09
C GLN A 466 -7.37 19.69 15.75
N ARG A 467 -7.49 18.65 14.90
CA ARG A 467 -8.78 18.09 14.49
C ARG A 467 -9.54 17.51 15.69
N LEU A 468 -8.85 16.77 16.56
CA LEU A 468 -9.46 16.18 17.77
C LEU A 468 -9.87 17.27 18.76
N ASP A 469 -9.04 18.29 19.00
CA ASP A 469 -9.36 19.44 19.87
C ASP A 469 -10.61 20.19 19.41
N LEU A 470 -10.84 20.26 18.08
CA LEU A 470 -11.98 20.94 17.47
C LEU A 470 -13.13 20.00 17.08
N GLN A 471 -13.03 18.71 17.34
CA GLN A 471 -14.01 17.67 17.00
C GLN A 471 -14.40 17.68 15.50
N LEU A 472 -13.41 17.86 14.61
CA LEU A 472 -13.63 17.91 13.17
C LEU A 472 -13.60 16.50 12.54
N PRO A 473 -14.38 16.26 11.47
CA PRO A 473 -14.30 15.00 10.74
C PRO A 473 -12.96 14.87 10.01
N GLY A 474 -12.51 13.64 9.78
CA GLY A 474 -11.29 13.38 9.01
C GLY A 474 -11.11 11.92 8.64
N ILE A 475 -10.29 11.66 7.64
CA ILE A 475 -9.84 10.31 7.31
C ILE A 475 -8.51 10.09 8.03
N THR A 476 -8.48 9.12 8.95
CA THR A 476 -7.29 8.73 9.71
C THR A 476 -6.61 7.52 9.08
N ILE A 477 -5.32 7.35 9.34
CA ILE A 477 -4.58 6.12 9.07
C ILE A 477 -4.34 5.44 10.39
N GLU A 478 -4.75 4.17 10.49
CA GLU A 478 -4.64 3.36 11.70
C GLU A 478 -4.06 1.99 11.37
N ALA A 479 -3.48 1.35 12.36
CA ALA A 479 -3.00 -0.01 12.28
C ALA A 479 -3.62 -0.84 13.40
N ASP A 480 -4.06 -2.04 13.05
CA ASP A 480 -4.45 -3.04 14.04
C ASP A 480 -3.24 -3.44 14.90
N GLU A 481 -3.46 -3.96 16.10
CA GLU A 481 -2.37 -4.52 16.88
C GLU A 481 -1.81 -5.76 16.18
N PRO A 482 -0.46 -5.97 16.18
CA PRO A 482 0.13 -7.17 15.63
C PRO A 482 -0.39 -8.42 16.34
N ASP A 483 -0.67 -9.46 15.56
CA ASP A 483 -1.05 -10.76 16.14
C ASP A 483 0.12 -11.32 16.96
N GLY A 484 -0.10 -11.52 18.26
CA GLY A 484 0.89 -12.04 19.18
C GLY A 484 1.43 -13.41 18.77
N SER A 485 0.62 -14.24 18.11
CA SER A 485 1.08 -15.55 17.63
C SER A 485 2.13 -15.42 16.51
N VAL A 486 1.95 -14.44 15.62
CA VAL A 486 2.88 -14.16 14.51
C VAL A 486 4.18 -13.56 15.04
N LEU A 487 4.10 -12.61 15.99
CA LEU A 487 5.30 -12.07 16.65
C LEU A 487 6.07 -13.14 17.41
N THR A 488 5.36 -14.05 18.08
CA THR A 488 5.96 -15.20 18.77
C THR A 488 6.70 -16.14 17.78
N ASP A 489 6.21 -16.31 16.56
CA ASP A 489 6.90 -17.13 15.55
C ASP A 489 8.18 -16.44 15.04
N VAL A 490 8.19 -15.10 14.90
CA VAL A 490 9.41 -14.34 14.63
C VAL A 490 10.41 -14.48 15.80
N ALA A 491 9.93 -14.40 17.03
CA ALA A 491 10.75 -14.58 18.24
C ALA A 491 11.37 -15.99 18.32
N LYS A 492 10.61 -17.04 18.03
CA LYS A 492 11.14 -18.42 17.96
C LYS A 492 12.24 -18.55 16.91
N THR A 493 12.12 -17.84 15.78
CA THR A 493 13.19 -17.83 14.76
C THR A 493 14.46 -17.17 15.32
N ALA A 494 14.33 -16.06 16.05
CA ALA A 494 15.46 -15.40 16.69
C ALA A 494 16.14 -16.30 17.73
N ILE A 495 15.38 -16.99 18.56
CA ILE A 495 15.88 -17.96 19.54
C ILE A 495 16.59 -19.12 18.83
N ALA A 496 16.05 -19.62 17.71
CA ALA A 496 16.69 -20.68 16.93
C ALA A 496 18.03 -20.26 16.32
N LEU A 497 18.29 -18.96 16.20
CA LEU A 497 19.56 -18.35 15.79
C LEU A 497 20.45 -17.97 16.98
N ASP A 498 20.19 -18.51 18.17
CA ASP A 498 20.93 -18.27 19.41
C ASP A 498 20.97 -16.82 19.88
N LEU A 499 19.94 -16.01 19.50
CA LEU A 499 19.83 -14.64 19.99
C LEU A 499 19.29 -14.61 21.44
N PRO A 500 19.73 -13.64 22.27
CA PRO A 500 19.38 -13.56 23.68
C PRO A 500 17.94 -13.05 23.87
N LEU A 501 16.97 -13.90 23.63
CA LEU A 501 15.55 -13.64 23.82
C LEU A 501 14.93 -14.77 24.65
N GLU A 502 14.31 -14.41 25.75
CA GLU A 502 13.54 -15.33 26.58
C GLU A 502 12.06 -15.06 26.34
N LEU A 503 11.28 -16.11 26.12
CA LEU A 503 9.82 -16.02 26.04
C LEU A 503 9.26 -16.45 27.39
N ASP A 504 8.58 -15.55 28.07
CA ASP A 504 7.80 -15.87 29.24
C ASP A 504 6.56 -16.69 28.86
N ASP A 505 6.10 -17.56 29.76
CA ASP A 505 4.97 -18.49 29.52
C ASP A 505 3.67 -17.77 29.11
N ASP A 506 3.50 -16.51 29.48
CA ASP A 506 2.33 -15.67 29.22
C ASP A 506 2.66 -14.40 28.39
N GLY A 507 3.90 -14.16 28.01
CA GLY A 507 4.35 -12.95 27.34
C GLY A 507 4.58 -13.14 25.83
N CYS A 508 3.92 -12.28 25.04
CA CYS A 508 4.26 -12.10 23.63
C CYS A 508 5.25 -10.94 23.52
N PRO A 509 6.43 -11.11 22.86
CA PRO A 509 7.39 -10.03 22.69
C PRO A 509 6.80 -8.93 21.81
N SER A 510 7.02 -7.70 22.17
CA SER A 510 6.66 -6.55 21.32
C SER A 510 7.61 -6.43 20.12
N ALA A 511 7.15 -5.81 19.03
CA ALA A 511 8.01 -5.53 17.88
C ALA A 511 9.27 -4.72 18.26
N SER A 512 9.16 -3.81 19.23
CA SER A 512 10.29 -2.99 19.71
C SER A 512 11.34 -3.81 20.44
N GLU A 513 10.93 -4.79 21.24
CA GLU A 513 11.85 -5.73 21.91
C GLU A 513 12.59 -6.60 20.88
N LEU A 514 11.88 -7.14 19.89
CA LEU A 514 12.48 -7.92 18.81
C LEU A 514 13.56 -7.13 18.07
N ILE A 515 13.31 -5.86 17.73
CA ILE A 515 14.29 -5.01 17.04
C ILE A 515 15.55 -4.81 17.88
N GLN A 516 15.41 -4.61 19.19
CA GLN A 516 16.58 -4.46 20.07
C GLN A 516 17.45 -5.73 20.05
N VAL A 517 16.83 -6.90 20.04
CA VAL A 517 17.55 -8.19 19.95
C VAL A 517 18.20 -8.37 18.58
N PHE A 518 17.57 -7.91 17.50
CA PHE A 518 18.08 -8.05 16.12
C PHE A 518 19.28 -7.16 15.83
N LYS A 519 19.42 -6.04 16.55
CA LYS A 519 20.35 -4.96 16.26
C LYS A 519 21.80 -5.40 16.04
N ASP A 520 22.29 -6.34 16.86
CA ASP A 520 23.66 -6.82 16.83
C ASP A 520 23.81 -8.18 16.10
N SER A 521 22.73 -8.69 15.50
CA SER A 521 22.74 -9.96 14.77
C SER A 521 23.32 -9.81 13.36
N SER A 522 24.12 -10.79 12.93
CA SER A 522 24.56 -10.90 11.52
C SER A 522 23.41 -11.19 10.56
N GLN A 523 22.28 -11.70 11.04
CA GLN A 523 21.05 -11.97 10.31
C GLN A 523 20.00 -10.87 10.50
N ARG A 524 20.37 -9.71 11.06
CA ARG A 524 19.47 -8.59 11.36
C ARG A 524 18.50 -8.28 10.22
N ARG A 525 19.00 -8.15 9.00
CA ARG A 525 18.17 -7.79 7.83
C ARG A 525 17.06 -8.80 7.57
N VAL A 526 17.37 -10.10 7.60
CA VAL A 526 16.38 -11.15 7.31
C VAL A 526 15.32 -11.21 8.42
N LEU A 527 15.74 -11.02 9.68
CA LEU A 527 14.84 -10.98 10.83
C LEU A 527 13.92 -9.74 10.78
N GLU A 528 14.48 -8.56 10.44
CA GLU A 528 13.69 -7.34 10.25
C GLU A 528 12.71 -7.50 9.08
N GLN A 529 13.07 -8.20 8.01
CA GLN A 529 12.16 -8.51 6.92
C GLN A 529 11.02 -9.44 7.35
N GLN A 530 11.30 -10.48 8.14
CA GLN A 530 10.25 -11.31 8.72
C GLN A 530 9.32 -10.50 9.64
N LEU A 531 9.90 -9.64 10.47
CA LEU A 531 9.12 -8.74 11.32
C LEU A 531 8.24 -7.80 10.50
N SER A 532 8.73 -7.25 9.38
CA SER A 532 7.93 -6.39 8.50
C SER A 532 6.68 -7.08 7.96
N HIS A 533 6.78 -8.38 7.67
CA HIS A 533 5.63 -9.19 7.24
C HIS A 533 4.66 -9.54 8.38
N ALA A 534 5.14 -9.55 9.62
CA ALA A 534 4.34 -9.78 10.82
C ALA A 534 3.55 -8.55 11.27
N LEU A 535 3.93 -7.36 10.80
CA LEU A 535 3.24 -6.12 11.12
C LEU A 535 2.00 -5.94 10.24
N PRO A 536 0.81 -5.67 10.81
CA PRO A 536 -0.40 -5.46 10.03
C PRO A 536 -0.29 -4.22 9.16
N PRO A 537 -0.99 -4.19 8.00
CA PRO A 537 -0.99 -3.03 7.12
C PRO A 537 -1.69 -1.83 7.77
N LEU A 538 -1.33 -0.64 7.31
CA LEU A 538 -2.04 0.59 7.66
C LEU A 538 -3.33 0.70 6.86
N ASN A 539 -4.45 0.95 7.53
CA ASN A 539 -5.76 1.13 6.94
C ASN A 539 -6.25 2.58 7.13
N LEU A 540 -7.01 3.07 6.15
CA LEU A 540 -7.75 4.31 6.28
C LEU A 540 -9.03 4.03 7.07
N VAL A 541 -9.38 4.94 7.98
CA VAL A 541 -10.57 4.87 8.82
C VAL A 541 -11.32 6.20 8.78
N ALA A 542 -12.64 6.16 8.72
CA ALA A 542 -13.47 7.36 8.82
C ALA A 542 -13.61 7.74 10.31
N SER A 543 -13.17 8.95 10.66
CA SER A 543 -13.32 9.49 12.02
C SER A 543 -14.29 10.65 11.98
N THR A 544 -15.47 10.46 12.59
CA THR A 544 -16.54 11.47 12.75
C THR A 544 -16.73 11.82 14.21
N GLU A 545 -17.52 12.85 14.53
CA GLU A 545 -17.86 13.21 15.92
C GLU A 545 -18.40 12.02 16.73
N ALA A 546 -19.19 11.15 16.12
CA ALA A 546 -19.78 9.99 16.78
C ALA A 546 -18.74 8.96 17.25
N THR A 547 -17.65 8.80 16.51
CA THR A 547 -16.55 7.90 16.87
C THR A 547 -15.64 8.50 17.95
N SER A 548 -15.48 9.83 17.99
CA SER A 548 -14.71 10.48 19.05
C SER A 548 -15.46 10.51 20.40
N ALA A 549 -16.78 10.68 20.37
CA ALA A 549 -17.61 10.65 21.57
C ALA A 549 -17.72 9.25 22.22
N ALA A 550 -17.58 8.18 21.43
CA ALA A 550 -17.55 6.81 21.96
C ALA A 550 -16.25 6.49 22.72
N ALA A 551 -15.17 7.24 22.46
CA ALA A 551 -13.90 7.11 23.19
C ALA A 551 -13.92 7.79 24.57
N ASP A 552 -14.88 8.71 24.82
CA ASP A 552 -15.07 9.42 26.09
C ASP A 552 -16.09 8.73 27.01
N SER A 553 -16.70 7.61 26.60
CA SER A 553 -17.56 6.83 27.48
C SER A 553 -16.71 6.09 28.54
N ASP A 554 -16.82 6.51 29.78
CA ASP A 554 -16.23 5.94 30.98
C ASP A 554 -16.49 4.42 31.14
N GLY A 555 -15.76 3.62 30.38
CA GLY A 555 -15.60 2.20 30.65
C GLY A 555 -14.14 1.96 31.04
N GLU A 556 -13.92 1.33 32.20
CA GLU A 556 -12.59 0.97 32.72
C GLU A 556 -11.77 0.09 31.75
N ASP A 557 -12.32 -0.28 30.57
CA ASP A 557 -11.70 -1.10 29.51
C ASP A 557 -11.41 -0.33 28.20
N ALA A 558 -11.62 1.00 28.14
CA ALA A 558 -11.22 1.77 26.97
C ALA A 558 -9.70 1.87 26.94
N ALA A 559 -9.05 1.11 26.04
CA ALA A 559 -7.62 1.22 25.81
C ALA A 559 -7.26 2.68 25.50
N PRO A 560 -6.29 3.29 26.20
CA PRO A 560 -5.92 4.68 25.97
C PRO A 560 -5.56 4.86 24.51
N ILE A 561 -6.14 5.87 23.83
CA ILE A 561 -5.78 6.27 22.47
C ILE A 561 -4.26 6.51 22.49
N ARG A 562 -3.51 5.58 21.90
CA ARG A 562 -2.05 5.71 21.82
C ARG A 562 -1.75 6.77 20.76
N PRO A 563 -1.19 7.93 21.10
CA PRO A 563 -1.03 9.07 20.18
C PRO A 563 -0.19 8.79 18.95
N ASN A 564 0.43 7.62 18.85
CA ASN A 564 1.33 7.24 17.75
C ASN A 564 0.76 6.19 16.78
N THR A 565 -0.48 5.76 16.94
CA THR A 565 -1.10 4.72 16.09
C THR A 565 -2.16 5.25 15.13
N SER A 566 -2.63 6.50 15.33
CA SER A 566 -3.63 7.14 14.48
C SER A 566 -3.14 8.49 14.00
N LEU A 567 -3.04 8.68 12.68
CA LEU A 567 -2.65 9.94 12.05
C LEU A 567 -3.73 10.40 11.08
N THR A 568 -3.98 11.71 11.03
CA THR A 568 -4.85 12.35 10.03
C THR A 568 -3.99 13.02 8.95
N PRO A 569 -3.62 12.30 7.87
CA PRO A 569 -2.66 12.78 6.90
C PRO A 569 -3.27 13.83 5.98
N TRP A 570 -2.53 14.91 5.70
CA TRP A 570 -2.97 15.99 4.81
C TRP A 570 -1.85 16.52 3.91
N THR A 571 -0.61 16.14 4.17
CA THR A 571 0.59 16.75 3.57
C THR A 571 0.84 16.35 2.12
N CYS A 572 0.32 15.21 1.64
CA CYS A 572 0.52 14.70 0.29
C CYS A 572 -0.80 14.66 -0.53
N ALA A 573 -1.57 15.74 -0.50
CA ALA A 573 -2.83 15.84 -1.25
C ALA A 573 -2.68 15.82 -2.78
N THR A 574 -1.49 16.02 -3.30
CA THR A 574 -1.16 15.83 -4.72
C THR A 574 -1.10 14.36 -5.14
N GLN A 575 -0.90 13.45 -4.16
CA GLN A 575 -0.77 12.02 -4.38
C GLN A 575 -1.98 11.21 -3.88
N HIS A 576 -2.57 11.57 -2.73
CA HIS A 576 -3.58 10.78 -2.04
C HIS A 576 -4.87 11.55 -1.86
N TYR A 577 -6.00 10.98 -2.31
CA TYR A 577 -7.31 11.61 -2.14
C TYR A 577 -7.71 11.73 -0.66
N ALA A 578 -7.31 10.79 0.22
CA ALA A 578 -7.54 10.91 1.66
C ALA A 578 -6.91 12.17 2.26
N HIS A 579 -5.66 12.50 1.85
CA HIS A 579 -4.98 13.73 2.27
C HIS A 579 -5.70 14.98 1.71
N LEU A 580 -6.23 14.89 0.49
CA LEU A 580 -7.02 15.98 -0.11
C LEU A 580 -8.30 16.25 0.69
N VAL A 581 -9.02 15.20 1.12
CA VAL A 581 -10.21 15.34 1.99
C VAL A 581 -9.83 16.07 3.28
N ASN A 582 -8.75 15.68 3.93
CA ASN A 582 -8.29 16.34 5.16
C ASN A 582 -7.85 17.80 4.88
N GLN A 583 -7.23 18.10 3.74
CA GLN A 583 -6.97 19.49 3.32
C GLN A 583 -8.25 20.30 3.14
N GLN A 584 -9.31 19.72 2.59
CA GLN A 584 -10.59 20.41 2.44
C GLN A 584 -11.19 20.78 3.80
N VAL A 585 -11.01 19.94 4.81
CA VAL A 585 -11.42 20.24 6.21
C VAL A 585 -10.56 21.38 6.80
N ILE A 586 -9.21 21.35 6.58
CA ILE A 586 -8.34 22.46 7.00
C ILE A 586 -8.75 23.78 6.34
N VAL A 587 -9.00 23.76 5.03
CA VAL A 587 -9.43 24.95 4.29
C VAL A 587 -10.76 25.47 4.84
N ALA A 588 -11.75 24.60 5.07
CA ALA A 588 -13.01 24.98 5.67
C ALA A 588 -12.84 25.62 7.06
N LEU A 589 -11.96 25.07 7.90
CA LEU A 589 -11.63 25.63 9.20
C LEU A 589 -11.06 27.05 9.08
N LEU A 590 -10.14 27.28 8.12
CA LEU A 590 -9.43 28.55 7.99
C LEU A 590 -10.24 29.62 7.22
N THR A 591 -11.25 29.22 6.41
CA THR A 591 -12.01 30.16 5.56
C THR A 591 -13.47 30.34 5.98
N ASP A 592 -14.14 29.25 6.36
CA ASP A 592 -15.60 29.20 6.51
C ASP A 592 -16.06 29.10 7.95
N ALA A 593 -15.17 28.65 8.86
CA ALA A 593 -15.52 28.47 10.26
C ALA A 593 -15.73 29.82 10.96
N LYS A 594 -16.63 29.83 11.94
CA LYS A 594 -16.94 31.01 12.74
C LYS A 594 -15.84 31.27 13.77
N ASP A 595 -15.06 32.31 13.55
CA ASP A 595 -13.98 32.76 14.45
C ASP A 595 -14.50 33.52 15.72
N ARG A 596 -15.82 33.67 15.87
CA ARG A 596 -16.50 34.41 16.94
C ARG A 596 -17.98 34.01 17.03
N PRO A 597 -18.62 34.13 18.21
CA PRO A 597 -20.02 33.72 18.39
C PRO A 597 -21.00 34.51 17.52
N THR A 598 -20.78 35.81 17.33
CA THR A 598 -21.62 36.69 16.50
C THR A 598 -20.76 37.70 15.75
N VAL A 599 -21.27 38.24 14.64
CA VAL A 599 -20.60 39.27 13.84
C VAL A 599 -20.26 40.54 14.66
N ARG A 600 -21.01 40.82 15.72
CA ARG A 600 -20.82 41.99 16.59
C ARG A 600 -19.68 41.82 17.63
N HIS A 601 -19.24 40.56 17.85
CA HIS A 601 -18.14 40.28 18.79
C HIS A 601 -16.80 40.80 18.22
N LYS A 602 -16.09 41.61 19.01
CA LYS A 602 -14.86 42.29 18.54
C LYS A 602 -13.65 41.34 18.52
N THR A 603 -13.57 40.44 19.51
CA THR A 603 -12.46 39.47 19.62
C THR A 603 -12.71 38.32 18.67
N ARG A 604 -11.68 37.97 17.88
CA ARG A 604 -11.66 36.82 16.97
C ARG A 604 -10.69 35.80 17.49
N LEU A 605 -11.06 34.55 17.47
CA LEU A 605 -10.14 33.44 17.74
C LEU A 605 -9.37 33.07 16.47
N LYS A 606 -8.12 32.73 16.63
CA LYS A 606 -7.30 32.13 15.57
C LYS A 606 -7.55 30.62 15.63
N LEU A 607 -8.37 30.09 14.73
CA LEU A 607 -8.81 28.69 14.74
C LEU A 607 -7.71 27.69 14.39
N GLY A 608 -6.61 28.15 13.77
CA GLY A 608 -5.48 27.30 13.39
C GLY A 608 -4.44 27.07 14.50
N VAL A 609 -4.60 27.64 15.70
CA VAL A 609 -3.61 27.53 16.77
C VAL A 609 -3.94 26.36 17.73
N LYS A 610 -2.89 25.82 18.36
CA LYS A 610 -3.00 24.75 19.35
C LYS A 610 -3.92 25.14 20.52
N GLY A 611 -4.78 24.21 20.94
CA GLY A 611 -5.61 24.33 22.15
C GLY A 611 -6.76 25.32 22.07
N VAL A 612 -7.12 25.80 20.88
CA VAL A 612 -8.21 26.76 20.69
C VAL A 612 -9.59 26.18 21.00
N GLY A 613 -9.73 24.86 21.02
CA GLY A 613 -10.98 24.16 21.32
C GLY A 613 -11.51 24.49 22.71
N ALA A 614 -10.63 24.70 23.69
CA ALA A 614 -11.02 25.09 25.07
C ALA A 614 -11.72 26.45 25.13
N ASP A 615 -11.46 27.35 24.18
CA ASP A 615 -12.06 28.69 24.11
C ASP A 615 -13.34 28.72 23.29
N LEU A 616 -13.71 27.61 22.62
CA LEU A 616 -14.87 27.51 21.74
C LEU A 616 -16.15 27.21 22.53
N THR A 617 -17.10 28.14 22.48
CA THR A 617 -18.43 28.03 23.11
C THR A 617 -19.58 28.09 22.11
N TRP A 618 -19.27 28.04 20.79
CA TRP A 618 -20.24 28.10 19.71
C TRP A 618 -19.89 27.09 18.60
N PRO A 619 -20.86 26.66 17.78
CA PRO A 619 -20.59 25.75 16.69
C PRO A 619 -19.71 26.44 15.61
N LEU A 620 -18.65 25.76 15.17
CA LEU A 620 -17.72 26.26 14.17
C LEU A 620 -18.41 26.50 12.81
N PHE A 621 -19.29 25.59 12.41
CA PHE A 621 -19.93 25.59 11.11
C PHE A 621 -21.45 25.78 11.21
N THR A 622 -22.10 25.95 10.08
CA THR A 622 -23.55 25.84 9.94
C THR A 622 -23.91 24.36 9.72
N ALA A 623 -25.13 23.95 10.06
CA ALA A 623 -25.58 22.58 9.87
C ALA A 623 -25.36 22.05 8.43
N SER A 624 -25.58 22.89 7.41
CA SER A 624 -25.32 22.51 6.00
C SER A 624 -23.83 22.35 5.66
N GLN A 625 -22.94 23.07 6.35
CA GLN A 625 -21.48 22.89 6.18
C GLN A 625 -21.01 21.65 6.90
N ASP A 626 -21.49 21.39 8.12
CA ASP A 626 -21.20 20.17 8.87
C ASP A 626 -21.64 18.91 8.09
N GLU A 627 -22.88 18.92 7.57
CA GLU A 627 -23.38 17.83 6.71
C GLU A 627 -22.48 17.58 5.49
N LYS A 628 -21.99 18.63 4.84
CA LYS A 628 -21.08 18.50 3.69
C LYS A 628 -19.72 17.93 4.08
N LEU A 629 -19.13 18.39 5.19
CA LEU A 629 -17.84 17.92 5.68
C LEU A 629 -17.92 16.47 6.15
N ASN A 630 -18.95 16.11 6.91
CA ASN A 630 -19.22 14.73 7.33
C ASN A 630 -19.51 13.82 6.12
N GLY A 631 -20.18 14.33 5.08
CA GLY A 631 -20.41 13.60 3.84
C GLY A 631 -19.16 13.23 3.05
N LEU A 632 -18.04 13.95 3.25
CA LEU A 632 -16.73 13.59 2.67
C LEU A 632 -16.11 12.38 3.36
N VAL A 633 -16.34 12.27 4.67
CA VAL A 633 -15.73 11.27 5.54
C VAL A 633 -16.77 10.19 5.84
N ASN A 634 -17.02 9.30 4.87
CA ASN A 634 -17.95 8.18 5.03
C ASN A 634 -17.25 6.85 4.78
N GLU A 635 -17.73 5.80 5.45
CA GLU A 635 -17.15 4.45 5.38
C GLU A 635 -17.03 3.93 3.96
N ARG A 636 -18.03 4.15 3.11
CA ARG A 636 -18.03 3.67 1.71
C ARG A 636 -16.86 4.29 0.92
N THR A 637 -16.60 5.58 1.11
CA THR A 637 -15.44 6.25 0.49
C THR A 637 -14.15 5.64 1.00
N VAL A 638 -14.04 5.46 2.31
CA VAL A 638 -12.84 4.91 2.95
C VAL A 638 -12.56 3.47 2.50
N GLN A 639 -13.58 2.61 2.43
CA GLN A 639 -13.45 1.24 1.92
C GLN A 639 -12.94 1.21 0.47
N ARG A 640 -13.45 2.09 -0.41
CA ARG A 640 -12.97 2.22 -1.79
C ARG A 640 -11.52 2.68 -1.84
N LEU A 641 -11.14 3.64 -1.02
CA LEU A 641 -9.76 4.13 -0.93
C LEU A 641 -8.81 3.04 -0.40
N ASN A 642 -9.22 2.26 0.61
CA ASN A 642 -8.45 1.11 1.10
C ASN A 642 -8.28 0.03 0.03
N THR A 643 -9.34 -0.26 -0.73
CA THR A 643 -9.25 -1.20 -1.85
C THR A 643 -8.24 -0.72 -2.89
N ARG A 644 -8.29 0.58 -3.24
CA ARG A 644 -7.36 1.19 -4.20
C ARG A 644 -5.93 1.17 -3.68
N ARG A 645 -5.72 1.53 -2.42
CA ARG A 645 -4.42 1.49 -1.75
C ARG A 645 -3.80 0.09 -1.82
N ARG A 646 -4.58 -0.95 -1.50
CA ARG A 646 -4.12 -2.34 -1.61
C ARG A 646 -3.73 -2.72 -3.04
N GLN A 647 -4.54 -2.35 -4.04
CA GLN A 647 -4.23 -2.59 -5.46
C GLN A 647 -2.91 -1.93 -5.88
N VAL A 648 -2.65 -0.70 -5.44
CA VAL A 648 -1.40 0.02 -5.75
C VAL A 648 -0.21 -0.67 -5.10
N LEU A 649 -0.31 -1.05 -3.82
CA LEU A 649 0.76 -1.76 -3.09
C LEU A 649 1.07 -3.13 -3.72
N GLU A 650 0.05 -3.89 -4.09
CA GLU A 650 0.22 -5.17 -4.79
C GLU A 650 0.90 -4.97 -6.16
N LEU A 651 0.50 -3.95 -6.90
CA LEU A 651 1.05 -3.66 -8.21
C LEU A 651 2.53 -3.23 -8.13
N GLU A 652 2.91 -2.41 -7.15
CA GLU A 652 4.30 -2.04 -6.90
C GLU A 652 5.14 -3.25 -6.49
N LYS A 653 4.59 -4.14 -5.66
CA LYS A 653 5.23 -5.41 -5.31
C LYS A 653 5.40 -6.32 -6.52
N ASP A 654 4.36 -6.47 -7.34
CA ASP A 654 4.41 -7.26 -8.58
C ASP A 654 5.45 -6.72 -9.56
N LEU A 655 5.57 -5.39 -9.69
CA LEU A 655 6.60 -4.76 -10.51
C LEU A 655 8.00 -5.10 -10.00
N LEU A 656 8.23 -4.95 -8.69
CA LEU A 656 9.50 -5.31 -8.07
C LEU A 656 9.85 -6.77 -8.35
N SER A 657 8.93 -7.68 -8.07
CA SER A 657 9.12 -9.12 -8.28
C SER A 657 9.38 -9.46 -9.75
N MET A 658 8.67 -8.82 -10.68
CA MET A 658 8.88 -9.02 -12.13
C MET A 658 10.26 -8.56 -12.56
N ILE A 659 10.75 -7.42 -12.10
CA ILE A 659 12.08 -6.91 -12.46
C ILE A 659 13.17 -7.77 -11.82
N GLN A 660 12.97 -8.23 -10.59
CA GLN A 660 13.86 -9.20 -9.95
C GLN A 660 13.92 -10.49 -10.77
N ALA A 661 12.78 -11.05 -11.20
CA ALA A 661 12.75 -12.21 -12.08
C ALA A 661 13.45 -11.95 -13.42
N ARG A 662 13.25 -10.77 -14.02
CA ARG A 662 13.98 -10.36 -15.24
C ARG A 662 15.50 -10.34 -15.01
N SER A 663 15.96 -9.83 -13.87
CA SER A 663 17.39 -9.80 -13.53
C SER A 663 17.99 -11.19 -13.31
N ALA A 664 17.16 -12.18 -12.97
CA ALA A 664 17.58 -13.56 -12.81
C ALA A 664 17.60 -14.37 -14.11
N GLN A 665 16.90 -13.95 -15.16
CA GLN A 665 16.89 -14.67 -16.44
C GLN A 665 18.30 -14.95 -17.02
N PRO A 666 19.24 -13.98 -17.04
CA PRO A 666 20.61 -14.23 -17.52
C PRO A 666 21.39 -15.24 -16.68
N LEU A 667 20.95 -15.49 -15.43
CA LEU A 667 21.62 -16.39 -14.49
C LEU A 667 21.17 -17.86 -14.67
N ILE A 668 20.25 -18.17 -15.57
CA ILE A 668 19.80 -19.55 -15.80
C ILE A 668 20.98 -20.44 -16.17
N GLY A 669 21.19 -21.49 -15.39
CA GLY A 669 22.32 -22.44 -15.52
C GLY A 669 23.56 -22.03 -14.74
N GLU A 670 23.68 -20.77 -14.32
CA GLU A 670 24.82 -20.27 -13.54
C GLU A 670 24.75 -20.69 -12.07
N GLN A 671 25.95 -20.78 -11.47
CA GLN A 671 26.11 -21.03 -10.04
C GLN A 671 26.28 -19.70 -9.32
N VAL A 672 25.46 -19.47 -8.33
CA VAL A 672 25.45 -18.22 -7.56
C VAL A 672 25.43 -18.52 -6.05
N GLU A 673 26.09 -17.67 -5.29
CA GLU A 673 25.99 -17.69 -3.85
C GLU A 673 24.70 -16.95 -3.42
N GLY A 674 23.93 -17.56 -2.52
CA GLY A 674 22.74 -16.97 -1.98
C GLY A 674 22.64 -17.15 -0.48
N ARG A 675 21.65 -16.48 0.13
CA ARG A 675 21.35 -16.55 1.56
C ARG A 675 19.93 -17.01 1.78
N ILE A 676 19.72 -17.96 2.69
CA ILE A 676 18.39 -18.48 3.01
C ILE A 676 17.57 -17.37 3.66
N SER A 677 16.45 -16.98 3.03
CA SER A 677 15.52 -15.94 3.45
C SER A 677 14.29 -16.52 4.17
N GLY A 678 13.96 -17.79 3.95
CA GLY A 678 12.83 -18.44 4.57
C GLY A 678 12.91 -19.97 4.49
N VAL A 679 12.36 -20.67 5.47
CA VAL A 679 12.32 -22.14 5.50
C VAL A 679 10.89 -22.62 5.71
N GLN A 680 10.45 -23.59 4.90
CA GLN A 680 9.11 -24.17 4.92
C GLN A 680 9.20 -25.71 4.87
N SER A 681 8.09 -26.37 5.11
CA SER A 681 8.04 -27.84 5.08
C SER A 681 8.29 -28.44 3.68
N TYR A 682 8.09 -27.66 2.61
CA TYR A 682 8.26 -28.09 1.23
C TYR A 682 9.59 -27.62 0.60
N GLY A 683 10.40 -26.84 1.33
CA GLY A 683 11.68 -26.33 0.85
C GLY A 683 12.13 -25.06 1.57
N PHE A 684 13.07 -24.37 0.99
CA PHE A 684 13.52 -23.09 1.50
C PHE A 684 13.75 -22.07 0.38
N PHE A 685 13.58 -20.81 0.73
CA PHE A 685 13.80 -19.68 -0.15
C PHE A 685 15.22 -19.17 0.00
N VAL A 686 15.82 -18.78 -1.11
CA VAL A 686 17.18 -18.24 -1.16
C VAL A 686 17.19 -16.94 -1.94
N GLU A 687 17.68 -15.87 -1.31
CA GLU A 687 17.98 -14.63 -2.00
C GLU A 687 19.34 -14.73 -2.68
N VAL A 688 19.39 -14.38 -3.96
CA VAL A 688 20.60 -14.44 -4.79
C VAL A 688 20.93 -13.09 -5.41
N GLY A 689 22.22 -12.77 -5.51
CA GLY A 689 22.74 -11.58 -6.17
C GLY A 689 22.42 -10.25 -5.49
N GLU A 690 22.86 -9.16 -6.11
CA GLU A 690 22.61 -7.79 -5.63
C GLU A 690 21.16 -7.35 -5.82
N SER A 691 20.49 -7.90 -6.82
CA SER A 691 19.06 -7.70 -7.07
C SER A 691 18.17 -8.38 -6.03
N ARG A 692 18.76 -9.22 -5.15
CA ARG A 692 18.04 -9.96 -4.09
C ARG A 692 16.82 -10.70 -4.61
N VAL A 693 16.98 -11.33 -5.73
CA VAL A 693 15.93 -12.18 -6.27
C VAL A 693 15.75 -13.38 -5.38
N GLU A 694 14.52 -13.68 -5.02
CA GLU A 694 14.20 -14.81 -4.15
C GLU A 694 13.74 -15.99 -5.00
N GLY A 695 14.41 -17.15 -4.86
CA GLY A 695 14.06 -18.40 -5.53
C GLY A 695 13.82 -19.52 -4.55
N LEU A 696 13.06 -20.52 -4.97
CA LEU A 696 12.70 -21.70 -4.18
C LEU A 696 13.65 -22.87 -4.48
N VAL A 697 14.24 -23.43 -3.43
CA VAL A 697 14.81 -24.78 -3.43
C VAL A 697 13.76 -25.72 -2.86
N HIS A 698 13.12 -26.51 -3.72
CA HIS A 698 12.12 -27.47 -3.28
C HIS A 698 12.79 -28.69 -2.62
N VAL A 699 12.20 -29.23 -1.55
CA VAL A 699 12.78 -30.38 -0.82
C VAL A 699 13.00 -31.60 -1.70
N SER A 700 12.25 -31.78 -2.79
CA SER A 700 12.44 -32.87 -3.75
C SER A 700 13.70 -32.75 -4.63
N SER A 701 14.31 -31.56 -4.70
CA SER A 701 15.58 -31.35 -5.42
C SER A 701 16.80 -31.72 -4.53
N LEU A 702 16.60 -31.89 -3.21
CA LEU A 702 17.64 -32.30 -2.30
C LEU A 702 17.79 -33.84 -2.34
N ASN A 703 18.67 -34.34 -3.24
CA ASN A 703 18.81 -35.77 -3.53
C ASN A 703 19.76 -36.50 -2.61
N ASP A 704 20.43 -35.79 -1.72
CA ASP A 704 21.50 -36.32 -0.84
C ASP A 704 20.96 -36.98 0.43
N ASP A 705 19.80 -36.59 0.93
CA ASP A 705 19.15 -37.17 2.11
C ASP A 705 17.63 -36.88 2.11
N TRP A 706 16.95 -37.47 3.09
CA TRP A 706 15.54 -37.11 3.40
C TRP A 706 15.52 -36.00 4.46
N TYR A 707 14.97 -34.84 4.12
CA TYR A 707 14.93 -33.69 4.99
C TYR A 707 13.59 -33.58 5.73
N GLU A 708 13.66 -33.33 7.05
CA GLU A 708 12.53 -33.16 7.94
C GLU A 708 12.46 -31.70 8.43
N TYR A 709 11.30 -31.09 8.24
CA TYR A 709 11.07 -29.74 8.74
C TYR A 709 10.81 -29.74 10.25
N ARG A 710 11.61 -28.99 10.99
CA ARG A 710 11.46 -28.80 12.43
C ARG A 710 10.82 -27.44 12.69
N SER A 711 9.48 -27.41 12.82
CA SER A 711 8.71 -26.18 12.97
C SER A 711 9.12 -25.34 14.17
N ARG A 712 9.51 -25.96 15.30
CA ARG A 712 9.98 -25.22 16.50
C ARG A 712 11.31 -24.51 16.31
N GLN A 713 12.11 -24.93 15.35
CA GLN A 713 13.47 -24.43 15.09
C GLN A 713 13.57 -23.76 13.72
N ASN A 714 12.46 -23.69 12.98
CA ASN A 714 12.35 -23.13 11.65
C ASN A 714 13.49 -23.52 10.69
N ARG A 715 13.80 -24.84 10.66
CA ARG A 715 14.90 -25.40 9.87
C ARG A 715 14.56 -26.75 9.25
N LEU A 716 15.20 -27.07 8.12
CA LEU A 716 15.22 -28.40 7.53
C LEU A 716 16.46 -29.17 8.02
N VAL A 717 16.28 -30.44 8.39
CA VAL A 717 17.36 -31.26 8.91
C VAL A 717 17.37 -32.61 8.20
N GLY A 718 18.51 -32.99 7.60
CA GLY A 718 18.71 -34.27 6.97
C GLY A 718 18.73 -35.39 8.01
N ARG A 719 18.07 -36.52 7.70
CA ARG A 719 17.96 -37.66 8.65
C ARG A 719 19.28 -38.39 8.85
N LYS A 720 20.07 -38.59 7.80
CA LYS A 720 21.32 -39.33 7.82
C LYS A 720 22.53 -38.42 7.94
N ASN A 721 22.64 -37.45 7.01
CA ASN A 721 23.80 -36.56 6.90
C ASN A 721 23.82 -35.46 7.96
N ARG A 722 22.69 -35.26 8.68
CA ARG A 722 22.51 -34.20 9.69
C ARG A 722 22.74 -32.77 9.17
N GLN A 723 22.82 -32.60 7.85
CA GLN A 723 22.92 -31.28 7.26
C GLN A 723 21.67 -30.47 7.60
N THR A 724 21.86 -29.18 7.92
CA THR A 724 20.78 -28.28 8.29
C THR A 724 20.74 -27.12 7.33
N TYR A 725 19.52 -26.68 6.98
CA TYR A 725 19.26 -25.44 6.27
C TYR A 725 18.37 -24.59 7.16
N GLN A 726 18.88 -23.45 7.58
CA GLN A 726 18.19 -22.50 8.44
C GLN A 726 18.28 -21.08 7.90
N LEU A 727 17.47 -20.20 8.43
CA LEU A 727 17.43 -18.81 8.04
C LEU A 727 18.81 -18.16 8.17
N GLY A 728 19.22 -17.39 7.14
CA GLY A 728 20.48 -16.65 7.13
C GLY A 728 21.70 -17.45 6.71
N ASP A 729 21.59 -18.79 6.54
CA ASP A 729 22.71 -19.61 6.03
C ASP A 729 23.07 -19.20 4.59
N SER A 730 24.38 -19.24 4.28
CA SER A 730 24.89 -19.06 2.92
C SER A 730 24.88 -20.41 2.21
N VAL A 731 24.36 -20.44 0.99
CA VAL A 731 24.26 -21.65 0.15
C VAL A 731 24.68 -21.36 -1.28
N GLN A 732 25.33 -22.34 -1.92
CA GLN A 732 25.61 -22.31 -3.34
C GLN A 732 24.44 -22.94 -4.09
N VAL A 733 23.83 -22.20 -4.99
CA VAL A 733 22.68 -22.65 -5.76
C VAL A 733 22.90 -22.43 -7.26
N ARG A 734 22.22 -23.26 -8.08
CA ARG A 734 22.12 -23.08 -9.51
C ARG A 734 20.72 -22.61 -9.85
N VAL A 735 20.59 -21.60 -10.70
CA VAL A 735 19.31 -21.15 -11.22
C VAL A 735 18.85 -22.12 -12.32
N ILE A 736 17.72 -22.80 -12.08
CA ILE A 736 17.20 -23.82 -12.99
C ILE A 736 16.20 -23.23 -13.96
N ASN A 737 15.26 -22.44 -13.46
CA ASN A 737 14.17 -21.87 -14.25
C ASN A 737 13.74 -20.52 -13.69
N VAL A 738 13.27 -19.64 -14.58
CA VAL A 738 12.73 -18.32 -14.22
C VAL A 738 11.43 -18.08 -14.98
N ASP A 739 10.32 -18.11 -14.28
CA ASP A 739 9.00 -17.72 -14.79
C ASP A 739 8.70 -16.27 -14.38
N VAL A 740 8.89 -15.33 -15.29
CA VAL A 740 8.70 -13.90 -15.05
C VAL A 740 7.23 -13.54 -14.80
N LEU A 741 6.28 -14.27 -15.40
CA LEU A 741 4.85 -13.98 -15.25
C LEU A 741 4.30 -14.39 -13.90
N ARG A 742 4.81 -15.51 -13.37
CA ARG A 742 4.44 -16.04 -12.05
C ARG A 742 5.37 -15.57 -10.96
N ASN A 743 6.43 -14.84 -11.29
CA ASN A 743 7.51 -14.43 -10.38
C ASN A 743 8.07 -15.64 -9.61
N GLN A 744 8.25 -16.77 -10.32
CA GLN A 744 8.77 -18.00 -9.75
C GLN A 744 10.17 -18.28 -10.28
N ILE A 745 11.07 -18.59 -9.37
CA ILE A 745 12.46 -18.91 -9.68
C ILE A 745 12.79 -20.21 -8.95
N ASP A 746 13.14 -21.22 -9.76
CA ASP A 746 13.49 -22.52 -9.24
C ASP A 746 15.01 -22.62 -9.10
N LEU A 747 15.45 -23.01 -7.93
CA LEU A 747 16.87 -23.15 -7.57
C LEU A 747 17.18 -24.60 -7.18
N GLU A 748 18.41 -25.02 -7.42
CA GLU A 748 18.94 -26.30 -6.95
C GLU A 748 20.22 -26.06 -6.14
N VAL A 749 20.35 -26.72 -5.00
CA VAL A 749 21.57 -26.66 -4.17
C VAL A 749 22.69 -27.43 -4.85
N ILE A 750 23.85 -26.80 -4.95
CA ILE A 750 25.07 -27.47 -5.36
C ILE A 750 25.68 -28.09 -4.11
N SER A 751 25.53 -29.41 -3.95
CA SER A 751 26.24 -30.12 -2.91
C SER A 751 27.74 -29.94 -3.15
N GLN A 752 28.48 -29.40 -2.21
CA GLN A 752 29.92 -29.52 -2.18
C GLN A 752 30.23 -31.03 -2.08
N ALA A 753 30.41 -31.64 -3.24
CA ALA A 753 31.06 -32.95 -3.24
C ALA A 753 32.39 -32.73 -2.54
N SER A 754 32.58 -33.43 -1.43
CA SER A 754 33.84 -33.46 -0.71
C SER A 754 34.98 -33.76 -1.70
N ASP A 755 35.72 -32.72 -2.09
CA ASP A 755 37.04 -32.84 -2.70
C ASP A 755 38.01 -33.32 -1.62
N ALA A 756 37.78 -34.53 -1.13
CA ALA A 756 38.66 -35.28 -0.31
C ALA A 756 39.00 -36.59 -1.04
N SER A 757 39.60 -36.49 -2.23
CA SER A 757 40.41 -37.58 -2.79
C SER A 757 41.01 -37.16 -4.15
N SER A 758 42.01 -36.34 -4.13
CA SER A 758 43.14 -36.40 -5.10
C SER A 758 44.34 -35.68 -4.51
N GLU A 759 44.98 -36.34 -3.53
CA GLU A 759 46.42 -36.12 -3.40
C GLU A 759 47.08 -36.63 -4.69
N PRO A 760 47.90 -35.85 -5.37
CA PRO A 760 48.77 -36.41 -6.42
C PRO A 760 49.87 -37.19 -5.76
N GLU A 761 49.89 -38.52 -5.96
CA GLU A 761 51.09 -39.34 -5.76
C GLU A 761 52.28 -38.70 -6.44
N SER A 762 53.13 -38.02 -5.70
CA SER A 762 54.45 -37.64 -6.10
C SER A 762 55.34 -38.89 -6.15
N SER A 763 55.45 -39.50 -7.29
CA SER A 763 56.50 -40.47 -7.61
C SER A 763 57.82 -39.68 -7.71
N GLU A 764 58.58 -39.60 -6.61
CA GLU A 764 59.99 -39.33 -6.64
C GLU A 764 60.71 -40.53 -7.25
N PRO A 765 61.61 -40.35 -8.27
CA PRO A 765 62.49 -41.41 -8.76
C PRO A 765 63.66 -41.57 -7.76
N LEU A 766 63.85 -42.81 -7.29
CA LEU A 766 65.00 -43.22 -6.50
C LEU A 766 66.33 -42.92 -7.23
N PRO A 767 67.36 -42.41 -6.53
CA PRO A 767 68.68 -42.17 -7.15
C PRO A 767 69.39 -43.49 -7.37
N VAL A 768 69.83 -43.72 -8.61
CA VAL A 768 70.69 -44.77 -9.01
C VAL A 768 72.10 -44.56 -8.41
N ALA A 769 72.54 -45.44 -7.55
CA ALA A 769 73.90 -45.46 -7.02
C ALA A 769 74.88 -45.93 -8.12
N LEU A 770 75.75 -45.09 -8.58
CA LEU A 770 76.94 -45.42 -9.36
C LEU A 770 78.02 -45.92 -8.38
N SER A 771 78.32 -47.16 -8.50
CA SER A 771 79.56 -47.77 -7.88
C SER A 771 80.74 -47.45 -8.78
N GLU A 772 81.73 -46.79 -8.21
CA GLU A 772 83.12 -46.97 -8.64
C GLU A 772 83.97 -47.20 -7.44
N ARG A 773 84.59 -48.37 -7.52
CA ARG A 773 85.78 -48.90 -6.84
C ARG A 773 85.96 -48.57 -5.36
#